data_de63f706b1e62a89e02ede941a69e862
#
_entry.id   de63f706b1e62a89e02ede941a69e862
#
_cell.length_a   1.000
_cell.length_b   1.000
_cell.length_c   1.000
_cell.angle_alpha   90.00
_cell.angle_beta   90.00
_cell.angle_gamma   90.00
#
_symmetry.space_group_name_H-M   'P 1'
#
loop_
_entity.id
_entity.type
_entity.pdbx_description
1 polymer ?
#
loop_
_entity_poly.entity_id
_entity_poly.type
_entity_poly.pdbx_seq_one_letter_code
_entity_poly.pdbx_strand_id
1 'polypeptide(L)'
;MSEETPATMRSERRFTVGVVLAVYNVARYLPDLLGSLERQTHPLTDVQLVFVDDGSTDGSLELLQEWAESRRDHVTVVAQTNAWVAAARNTGIEHLDAEWVTFADPDDVFDERYFEEVVKFIGLHGAPRVGMLVTHQLRLNEQLELVDSHPLRAKFAKGSRIVDLTQEPVIQMAVNSAFFRTAAIQEHQIRFDGRVRPVFEDAHFIGSYLLASGLSDVGILASAKYHYRVRGDGTSLMESHFDHPGKYTDVLRYGHLDLIRSAERLGGVPRWLENTLLYDLFWYFKNERALNSASALAPSHTFDEFHTLIASIRAGISDDAIRSFDAMGVEFAVRKALLDGYTGAPVRPQYAKVERVDETRQHVKFTYWFTGELPDERIVTDGRDVAPVYAKTQDLVFYGAAVLRQRHVWVDRGRLTRLWIDGAVVPFSRGERYEPDEALTLRQLRPQILGQRKRLEGRWSDVSTPALQHLKRQAREVYESVRSGRYRRRTEDAILGVSVRTRRTRERYEDAWVFMDRDTDANDNAEHLYRWVRANHPEINSWFVLARGSKDWDRLRTEGFRLVAYKSSEWRKLIMHAAHLASSHIDVYVVSPLPRWRYGQPRFTFTWLQHGVTNYDISRWVNSKPAELFVTVTPQEKASIAGDGPYTFTEREVVLTGFPRHDELLRKRRATPPADRDLILIMPTWRKKLAGQQVPGSNERAKNPRFASSQYALEFDALIGSERLRDVAARTGKRIVFMPHPNMRPYLTDFTVPDWVEVWDFAAVNVQDVLARAASMVTDYSSLGFEAAFIDVPLVYFQFDAASFFDGSHVGRRGYFDYDRDGFGPVADTVAGVEAAIERIGDDAWVSAPEYLARTAAAFVTRDEHNAERVIDAMLALDGAPRITEPQQAVERVTSS
;
A
#
# COMPACT_ATOMS: atom_id res chain seq x y z
N MET A 1 -33.20 -7.94 65.40
CA MET A 1 -32.82 -8.98 64.43
C MET A 1 -31.85 -8.30 63.54
N SER A 2 -30.54 -8.53 63.77
CA SER A 2 -29.42 -8.01 63.01
C SER A 2 -29.26 -8.83 61.74
N GLU A 3 -29.34 -8.16 60.57
CA GLU A 3 -28.99 -8.74 59.29
C GLU A 3 -27.47 -8.90 59.20
N GLU A 4 -27.03 -10.15 59.28
CA GLU A 4 -25.67 -10.53 58.92
C GLU A 4 -25.51 -10.51 57.43
N THR A 5 -24.72 -9.58 56.89
CA THR A 5 -24.21 -9.56 55.56
C THR A 5 -23.30 -10.79 55.37
N PRO A 6 -23.46 -11.60 54.30
CA PRO A 6 -22.56 -12.75 54.10
C PRO A 6 -21.14 -12.24 53.81
N ALA A 7 -20.19 -12.58 54.63
CA ALA A 7 -18.77 -12.42 54.40
C ALA A 7 -18.37 -13.28 53.19
N THR A 8 -18.10 -12.62 52.04
CA THR A 8 -17.50 -13.24 50.87
C THR A 8 -16.13 -13.82 51.31
N MET A 9 -16.00 -15.13 51.30
CA MET A 9 -14.71 -15.83 51.43
C MET A 9 -13.79 -15.36 50.34
N ARG A 10 -12.84 -14.49 50.64
CA ARG A 10 -11.63 -14.29 49.84
C ARG A 10 -10.83 -15.57 49.92
N SER A 11 -10.82 -16.37 48.89
CA SER A 11 -9.77 -17.35 48.65
C SER A 11 -8.49 -16.54 48.49
N GLU A 12 -7.60 -16.53 49.49
CA GLU A 12 -6.29 -15.88 49.39
C GLU A 12 -5.51 -16.64 48.32
N ARG A 13 -5.45 -16.04 47.10
CA ARG A 13 -4.57 -16.53 46.05
C ARG A 13 -3.12 -16.35 46.51
N ARG A 14 -2.26 -17.33 46.17
CA ARG A 14 -0.86 -17.33 46.57
C ARG A 14 -0.06 -16.19 45.91
N PHE A 15 -0.42 -15.82 44.68
CA PHE A 15 0.30 -14.76 43.92
C PHE A 15 -0.61 -13.60 43.53
N THR A 16 -0.04 -12.39 43.47
CA THR A 16 -0.75 -11.24 42.94
C THR A 16 -0.86 -11.31 41.41
N VAL A 17 0.20 -11.75 40.77
CA VAL A 17 0.30 -11.82 39.30
C VAL A 17 0.74 -13.19 38.85
N GLY A 18 0.08 -13.72 37.79
CA GLY A 18 0.48 -14.91 37.06
C GLY A 18 0.73 -14.59 35.59
N VAL A 19 1.66 -15.31 34.97
CA VAL A 19 1.98 -15.22 33.54
C VAL A 19 1.89 -16.61 32.93
N VAL A 20 1.07 -16.74 31.88
CA VAL A 20 0.97 -17.95 31.07
C VAL A 20 1.76 -17.76 29.79
N LEU A 21 2.67 -18.69 29.49
CA LEU A 21 3.51 -18.65 28.29
C LEU A 21 3.29 -19.94 27.48
N ALA A 22 2.72 -19.79 26.27
CA ALA A 22 2.56 -20.90 25.32
C ALA A 22 3.83 -21.02 24.47
N VAL A 23 4.51 -22.17 24.56
CA VAL A 23 5.85 -22.39 23.97
C VAL A 23 5.75 -23.42 22.86
N TYR A 24 6.28 -23.09 21.68
CA TYR A 24 6.42 -24.00 20.55
C TYR A 24 7.58 -23.60 19.64
N ASN A 25 8.66 -24.38 19.61
CA ASN A 25 9.85 -24.21 18.76
C ASN A 25 10.45 -22.78 18.81
N VAL A 26 10.82 -22.33 20.03
CA VAL A 26 11.36 -20.99 20.30
C VAL A 26 12.65 -21.00 21.11
N ALA A 27 13.39 -22.12 21.15
CA ALA A 27 14.64 -22.28 21.90
C ALA A 27 15.61 -21.10 21.67
N ARG A 28 15.66 -20.55 20.44
CA ARG A 28 16.50 -19.40 20.08
C ARG A 28 16.19 -18.13 20.87
N TYR A 29 14.93 -17.92 21.27
CA TYR A 29 14.47 -16.67 21.90
C TYR A 29 14.33 -16.79 23.42
N LEU A 30 14.22 -18.01 23.95
CA LEU A 30 14.06 -18.27 25.39
C LEU A 30 15.13 -17.60 26.25
N PRO A 31 16.44 -17.58 25.89
CA PRO A 31 17.45 -16.92 26.72
C PRO A 31 17.18 -15.44 26.97
N ASP A 32 16.67 -14.71 25.98
CA ASP A 32 16.34 -13.29 26.11
C ASP A 32 15.14 -13.09 27.04
N LEU A 33 14.09 -13.90 26.87
CA LEU A 33 12.89 -13.88 27.72
C LEU A 33 13.28 -14.19 29.18
N LEU A 34 13.94 -15.33 29.42
CA LEU A 34 14.31 -15.78 30.76
C LEU A 34 15.23 -14.77 31.46
N GLY A 35 16.22 -14.24 30.72
CA GLY A 35 17.07 -13.17 31.23
C GLY A 35 16.29 -11.89 31.58
N SER A 36 15.21 -11.57 30.85
CA SER A 36 14.36 -10.40 31.16
C SER A 36 13.50 -10.61 32.41
N LEU A 37 13.08 -11.84 32.65
CA LEU A 37 12.41 -12.24 33.91
C LEU A 37 13.34 -12.13 35.09
N GLU A 38 14.60 -12.60 34.98
CA GLU A 38 15.59 -12.54 36.05
C GLU A 38 16.01 -11.10 36.41
N ARG A 39 15.93 -10.17 35.48
CA ARG A 39 16.24 -8.75 35.68
C ARG A 39 15.10 -7.91 36.27
N GLN A 40 13.95 -8.51 36.57
CA GLN A 40 12.83 -7.76 37.13
C GLN A 40 13.19 -7.15 38.49
N THR A 41 12.81 -5.89 38.67
CA THR A 41 12.98 -5.15 39.97
C THR A 41 12.00 -5.66 41.03
N HIS A 42 10.85 -6.19 40.62
CA HIS A 42 9.91 -6.91 41.51
C HIS A 42 10.38 -8.34 41.73
N PRO A 43 10.36 -8.86 42.96
CA PRO A 43 10.80 -10.24 43.22
C PRO A 43 10.06 -11.26 42.35
N LEU A 44 10.80 -12.04 41.58
CA LEU A 44 10.19 -13.02 40.68
C LEU A 44 9.44 -14.12 41.43
N THR A 45 9.85 -14.41 42.68
CA THR A 45 9.16 -15.33 43.60
C THR A 45 7.72 -14.96 43.92
N ASP A 46 7.34 -13.67 43.68
CA ASP A 46 5.99 -13.16 43.92
C ASP A 46 5.14 -13.18 42.63
N VAL A 47 5.71 -13.68 41.54
CA VAL A 47 5.05 -13.83 40.23
C VAL A 47 4.95 -15.31 39.87
N GLN A 48 3.77 -15.82 39.64
CA GLN A 48 3.59 -17.19 39.14
C GLN A 48 3.88 -17.26 37.63
N LEU A 49 4.77 -18.17 37.22
CA LEU A 49 5.08 -18.43 35.82
C LEU A 49 4.61 -19.83 35.42
N VAL A 50 3.77 -19.90 34.40
CA VAL A 50 3.28 -21.17 33.85
C VAL A 50 3.68 -21.27 32.39
N PHE A 51 4.70 -22.08 32.10
CA PHE A 51 5.12 -22.42 30.75
C PHE A 51 4.39 -23.66 30.27
N VAL A 52 3.77 -23.60 29.12
CA VAL A 52 3.11 -24.74 28.48
C VAL A 52 3.81 -25.00 27.15
N ASP A 53 4.61 -26.07 27.12
CA ASP A 53 5.26 -26.54 25.90
C ASP A 53 4.25 -27.34 25.08
N ASP A 54 3.96 -26.83 23.87
CA ASP A 54 2.97 -27.37 22.93
C ASP A 54 3.62 -28.35 21.93
N GLY A 55 4.51 -29.23 22.42
CA GLY A 55 5.17 -30.28 21.65
C GLY A 55 6.36 -29.76 20.83
N SER A 56 7.23 -28.96 21.43
CA SER A 56 8.46 -28.47 20.79
C SER A 56 9.43 -29.59 20.43
N THR A 57 10.22 -29.38 19.38
CA THR A 57 11.21 -30.32 18.83
C THR A 57 12.61 -29.70 18.69
N ASP A 58 12.79 -28.46 19.16
CA ASP A 58 14.01 -27.67 18.99
C ASP A 58 14.84 -27.48 20.26
N GLY A 59 14.51 -28.21 21.36
CA GLY A 59 15.16 -28.08 22.65
C GLY A 59 14.53 -27.03 23.58
N SER A 60 13.38 -26.46 23.22
CA SER A 60 12.67 -25.47 24.06
C SER A 60 12.24 -26.05 25.42
N LEU A 61 11.71 -27.28 25.41
CA LEU A 61 11.24 -27.94 26.64
C LEU A 61 12.37 -28.19 27.61
N GLU A 62 13.48 -28.69 27.12
CA GLU A 62 14.67 -29.04 27.96
C GLU A 62 15.23 -27.77 28.62
N LEU A 63 15.36 -26.68 27.86
CA LEU A 63 15.80 -25.37 28.39
C LEU A 63 14.89 -24.87 29.50
N LEU A 64 13.57 -24.99 29.34
CA LEU A 64 12.61 -24.55 30.35
C LEU A 64 12.63 -25.43 31.60
N GLN A 65 12.76 -26.74 31.44
CA GLN A 65 12.85 -27.66 32.55
C GLN A 65 14.10 -27.41 33.38
N GLU A 66 15.26 -27.22 32.73
CA GLU A 66 16.52 -26.87 33.40
C GLU A 66 16.40 -25.54 34.17
N TRP A 67 15.86 -24.48 33.52
CA TRP A 67 15.68 -23.19 34.15
C TRP A 67 14.70 -23.23 35.35
N ALA A 68 13.63 -24.02 35.25
CA ALA A 68 12.62 -24.19 36.29
C ALA A 68 13.08 -25.00 37.49
N GLU A 69 14.13 -25.84 37.38
CA GLU A 69 14.52 -26.80 38.41
C GLU A 69 14.75 -26.16 39.78
N SER A 70 15.39 -25.00 39.83
CA SER A 70 15.65 -24.24 41.06
C SER A 70 14.53 -23.25 41.44
N ARG A 71 13.41 -23.22 40.69
CA ARG A 71 12.34 -22.20 40.79
C ARG A 71 10.93 -22.80 40.96
N ARG A 72 10.85 -24.06 41.37
CA ARG A 72 9.58 -24.84 41.43
C ARG A 72 8.50 -24.22 42.32
N ASP A 73 8.86 -23.33 43.21
CA ASP A 73 7.91 -22.65 44.12
C ASP A 73 6.98 -21.66 43.38
N HIS A 74 7.41 -21.11 42.23
CA HIS A 74 6.67 -20.12 41.47
C HIS A 74 6.70 -20.36 39.95
N VAL A 75 7.43 -21.38 39.47
CA VAL A 75 7.52 -21.77 38.07
C VAL A 75 6.96 -23.17 37.86
N THR A 76 6.02 -23.30 36.92
CA THR A 76 5.44 -24.55 36.46
C THR A 76 5.72 -24.73 34.97
N VAL A 77 6.23 -25.92 34.58
CA VAL A 77 6.40 -26.30 33.18
C VAL A 77 5.51 -27.50 32.90
N VAL A 78 4.60 -27.34 31.93
CA VAL A 78 3.66 -28.37 31.47
C VAL A 78 3.98 -28.72 30.04
N ALA A 79 4.11 -30.01 29.69
CA ALA A 79 4.29 -30.46 28.31
C ALA A 79 3.00 -31.11 27.80
N GLN A 80 2.61 -30.77 26.58
CA GLN A 80 1.45 -31.37 25.92
C GLN A 80 1.76 -31.68 24.44
N THR A 81 0.92 -32.51 23.81
CA THR A 81 0.96 -32.69 22.35
C THR A 81 0.47 -31.44 21.68
N ASN A 82 1.11 -31.05 20.56
CA ASN A 82 0.77 -29.82 19.83
C ASN A 82 -0.72 -29.73 19.53
N ALA A 83 -1.35 -28.68 20.03
CA ALA A 83 -2.77 -28.39 19.88
C ALA A 83 -3.05 -26.90 19.63
N TRP A 84 -2.01 -26.15 19.26
CA TRP A 84 -2.01 -24.71 18.99
C TRP A 84 -2.06 -23.82 20.24
N VAL A 85 -1.70 -22.54 20.03
CA VAL A 85 -1.54 -21.52 21.08
C VAL A 85 -2.77 -21.39 21.99
N ALA A 86 -4.00 -21.47 21.45
CA ALA A 86 -5.23 -21.40 22.22
C ALA A 86 -5.35 -22.54 23.23
N ALA A 87 -5.01 -23.77 22.84
CA ALA A 87 -5.03 -24.93 23.75
C ALA A 87 -3.96 -24.82 24.82
N ALA A 88 -2.73 -24.43 24.45
CA ALA A 88 -1.63 -24.24 25.41
C ALA A 88 -1.97 -23.14 26.44
N ARG A 89 -2.53 -21.99 26.01
CA ARG A 89 -2.98 -20.95 26.96
C ARG A 89 -4.10 -21.43 27.86
N ASN A 90 -5.05 -22.24 27.36
CA ASN A 90 -6.11 -22.83 28.18
C ASN A 90 -5.56 -23.82 29.23
N THR A 91 -4.60 -24.67 28.88
CA THR A 91 -3.87 -25.52 29.82
C THR A 91 -3.19 -24.67 30.89
N GLY A 92 -2.55 -23.57 30.50
CA GLY A 92 -1.91 -22.64 31.46
C GLY A 92 -2.90 -22.02 32.44
N ILE A 93 -4.12 -21.66 32.01
CA ILE A 93 -5.17 -21.11 32.88
C ILE A 93 -5.55 -22.10 34.00
N GLU A 94 -5.51 -23.40 33.74
CA GLU A 94 -5.86 -24.43 34.73
C GLU A 94 -4.83 -24.57 35.88
N HIS A 95 -3.61 -24.09 35.66
CA HIS A 95 -2.51 -24.14 36.63
C HIS A 95 -2.33 -22.83 37.43
N LEU A 96 -3.27 -21.87 37.27
CA LEU A 96 -3.13 -20.53 37.88
C LEU A 96 -3.62 -20.50 39.35
N ASP A 97 -2.75 -19.92 40.21
CA ASP A 97 -3.06 -19.55 41.58
C ASP A 97 -2.67 -18.07 41.85
N ALA A 98 -2.95 -17.21 40.90
CA ALA A 98 -2.70 -15.76 40.94
C ALA A 98 -4.01 -14.97 40.86
N GLU A 99 -4.04 -13.78 41.48
CA GLU A 99 -5.21 -12.90 41.47
C GLU A 99 -5.43 -12.32 40.06
N TRP A 100 -4.35 -11.90 39.42
CA TRP A 100 -4.34 -11.36 38.06
C TRP A 100 -3.48 -12.23 37.13
N VAL A 101 -3.93 -12.47 35.92
CA VAL A 101 -3.19 -13.20 34.91
C VAL A 101 -2.96 -12.38 33.67
N THR A 102 -1.77 -12.51 33.09
CA THR A 102 -1.44 -12.09 31.73
C THR A 102 -0.93 -13.29 30.93
N PHE A 103 -0.93 -13.14 29.62
CA PHE A 103 -0.35 -14.11 28.69
C PHE A 103 0.86 -13.44 28.02
N ALA A 104 1.91 -14.18 27.76
CA ALA A 104 3.09 -13.64 27.10
C ALA A 104 3.54 -14.57 25.98
N ASP A 105 4.11 -13.96 24.94
CA ASP A 105 4.70 -14.72 23.84
C ASP A 105 6.17 -15.00 24.16
N PRO A 106 6.66 -16.24 23.93
CA PRO A 106 7.97 -16.68 24.43
C PRO A 106 9.16 -16.10 23.64
N ASP A 107 8.92 -15.36 22.58
CA ASP A 107 9.92 -14.57 21.83
C ASP A 107 10.00 -13.10 22.23
N ASP A 108 9.11 -12.64 23.12
CA ASP A 108 9.06 -11.28 23.63
C ASP A 108 9.95 -11.06 24.87
N VAL A 109 10.04 -9.81 25.33
CA VAL A 109 10.92 -9.41 26.43
C VAL A 109 10.17 -8.44 27.36
N PHE A 110 10.35 -8.57 28.66
CA PHE A 110 9.78 -7.66 29.65
C PHE A 110 10.75 -6.51 29.98
N ASP A 111 10.22 -5.29 30.14
CA ASP A 111 10.96 -4.19 30.76
C ASP A 111 11.33 -4.55 32.22
N GLU A 112 12.48 -4.09 32.69
CA GLU A 112 12.99 -4.45 34.04
C GLU A 112 12.02 -4.07 35.18
N ARG A 113 11.19 -3.04 34.96
CA ARG A 113 10.21 -2.57 35.95
C ARG A 113 8.79 -3.00 35.67
N TYR A 114 8.59 -3.94 34.72
CA TYR A 114 7.25 -4.30 34.27
C TYR A 114 6.32 -4.74 35.38
N PHE A 115 6.71 -5.75 36.15
CA PHE A 115 5.88 -6.27 37.25
C PHE A 115 5.80 -5.29 38.43
N GLU A 116 6.87 -4.55 38.75
CA GLU A 116 6.83 -3.49 39.76
C GLU A 116 5.73 -2.46 39.47
N GLU A 117 5.66 -1.94 38.24
CA GLU A 117 4.66 -0.95 37.84
C GLU A 117 3.23 -1.55 37.81
N VAL A 118 3.07 -2.81 37.43
CA VAL A 118 1.78 -3.51 37.46
C VAL A 118 1.30 -3.75 38.89
N VAL A 119 2.12 -4.32 39.75
CA VAL A 119 1.75 -4.59 41.15
C VAL A 119 1.48 -3.32 41.93
N LYS A 120 2.28 -2.28 41.70
CA LYS A 120 2.05 -0.94 42.27
C LYS A 120 0.68 -0.36 41.83
N PHE A 121 0.33 -0.51 40.57
CA PHE A 121 -0.96 -0.03 40.08
C PHE A 121 -2.13 -0.83 40.66
N ILE A 122 -1.99 -2.15 40.76
CA ILE A 122 -2.96 -3.03 41.46
C ILE A 122 -3.17 -2.58 42.90
N GLY A 123 -2.07 -2.32 43.63
CA GLY A 123 -2.15 -1.89 45.03
C GLY A 123 -2.86 -0.54 45.21
N LEU A 124 -2.71 0.40 44.26
CA LEU A 124 -3.33 1.73 44.30
C LEU A 124 -4.78 1.72 43.77
N HIS A 125 -5.09 0.91 42.80
CA HIS A 125 -6.30 1.02 41.97
C HIS A 125 -7.01 -0.32 41.76
N GLY A 126 -6.53 -1.40 42.33
CA GLY A 126 -7.08 -2.76 42.11
C GLY A 126 -8.47 -3.00 42.76
N ALA A 127 -9.31 -1.95 42.81
CA ALA A 127 -10.67 -2.08 43.32
C ALA A 127 -11.44 -3.17 42.54
N PRO A 128 -12.40 -3.87 43.18
CA PRO A 128 -13.16 -4.97 42.55
C PRO A 128 -13.81 -4.64 41.21
N ARG A 129 -14.12 -3.38 40.95
CA ARG A 129 -14.72 -2.88 39.70
C ARG A 129 -13.77 -2.86 38.51
N VAL A 130 -12.41 -2.83 38.74
CA VAL A 130 -11.45 -2.83 37.64
C VAL A 130 -11.30 -4.25 37.10
N GLY A 131 -11.78 -4.47 35.90
CA GLY A 131 -11.82 -5.79 35.29
C GLY A 131 -10.55 -6.15 34.51
N MET A 132 -9.89 -5.20 33.89
CA MET A 132 -8.73 -5.43 33.05
C MET A 132 -7.69 -4.33 33.22
N LEU A 133 -6.39 -4.69 33.11
CA LEU A 133 -5.30 -3.71 33.02
C LEU A 133 -4.65 -3.83 31.66
N VAL A 134 -4.21 -2.72 31.08
CA VAL A 134 -3.56 -2.64 29.78
C VAL A 134 -2.21 -1.96 29.90
N THR A 135 -1.16 -2.62 29.45
CA THR A 135 0.22 -2.13 29.48
C THR A 135 0.69 -1.62 28.11
N HIS A 136 1.73 -0.79 28.12
CA HIS A 136 2.20 -0.11 26.92
C HIS A 136 3.16 -1.00 26.11
N GLN A 137 2.71 -1.53 25.00
CA GLN A 137 3.51 -2.35 24.10
C GLN A 137 4.44 -1.48 23.25
N LEU A 138 5.74 -1.76 23.29
CA LEU A 138 6.78 -1.20 22.42
C LEU A 138 7.28 -2.29 21.47
N ARG A 139 7.66 -1.91 20.24
CA ARG A 139 8.26 -2.83 19.30
C ARG A 139 9.77 -2.92 19.50
N LEU A 140 10.27 -4.16 19.59
CA LEU A 140 11.71 -4.47 19.62
C LEU A 140 12.13 -4.96 18.22
N ASN A 141 12.99 -4.21 17.55
CA ASN A 141 13.48 -4.59 16.23
C ASN A 141 14.66 -5.59 16.31
N GLU A 142 15.15 -6.07 15.16
CA GLU A 142 16.30 -7.00 15.08
C GLU A 142 17.60 -6.43 15.67
N GLN A 143 17.75 -5.11 15.71
CA GLN A 143 18.89 -4.43 16.30
C GLN A 143 18.71 -4.22 17.82
N LEU A 144 17.69 -4.84 18.44
CA LEU A 144 17.28 -4.68 19.83
C LEU A 144 16.95 -3.22 20.22
N GLU A 145 16.54 -2.40 19.26
CA GLU A 145 16.08 -1.04 19.53
C GLU A 145 14.57 -1.01 19.78
N LEU A 146 14.16 -0.24 20.79
CA LEU A 146 12.75 -0.05 21.12
C LEU A 146 12.15 1.10 20.32
N VAL A 147 11.02 0.83 19.67
CA VAL A 147 10.29 1.81 18.85
C VAL A 147 8.83 1.90 19.31
N ASP A 148 8.39 3.10 19.71
CA ASP A 148 6.99 3.37 20.03
C ASP A 148 6.19 3.65 18.75
N SER A 149 5.84 2.60 18.03
CA SER A 149 5.13 2.67 16.74
C SER A 149 3.81 1.89 16.70
N HIS A 150 3.34 1.38 17.83
CA HIS A 150 2.09 0.62 17.86
C HIS A 150 0.90 1.50 17.45
N PRO A 151 0.00 1.04 16.53
CA PRO A 151 -1.13 1.86 16.06
C PRO A 151 -2.04 2.37 17.18
N LEU A 152 -2.27 1.58 18.23
CA LEU A 152 -3.14 1.90 19.35
C LEU A 152 -2.44 2.60 20.53
N ARG A 153 -1.20 3.11 20.36
CA ARG A 153 -0.44 3.79 21.41
C ARG A 153 -1.08 5.09 21.95
N ALA A 154 -1.97 5.69 21.16
CA ALA A 154 -2.63 6.95 21.54
C ALA A 154 -3.36 6.87 22.90
N LYS A 155 -3.85 5.68 23.30
CA LYS A 155 -4.51 5.46 24.60
C LYS A 155 -3.61 5.73 25.81
N PHE A 156 -2.28 5.66 25.64
CA PHE A 156 -1.28 5.94 26.70
C PHE A 156 -0.85 7.42 26.78
N ALA A 157 -1.24 8.26 25.83
CA ALA A 157 -0.81 9.67 25.76
C ALA A 157 -1.23 10.52 26.98
N LYS A 158 -2.31 10.12 27.66
CA LYS A 158 -2.83 10.78 28.88
C LYS A 158 -2.21 10.24 30.18
N GLY A 159 -1.21 9.35 30.09
CA GLY A 159 -0.59 8.70 31.26
C GLY A 159 -1.43 7.54 31.83
N SER A 160 -0.97 7.00 32.99
CA SER A 160 -1.66 5.92 33.69
C SER A 160 -2.94 6.40 34.35
N ARG A 161 -4.06 5.67 34.14
CA ARG A 161 -5.40 6.02 34.63
C ARG A 161 -6.38 4.83 34.56
N ILE A 162 -7.53 4.97 35.18
CA ILE A 162 -8.68 4.09 34.97
C ILE A 162 -9.62 4.78 33.97
N VAL A 163 -10.19 3.98 33.08
CA VAL A 163 -11.20 4.39 32.10
C VAL A 163 -12.42 3.48 32.22
N ASP A 164 -13.60 4.05 32.11
CA ASP A 164 -14.83 3.32 31.90
C ASP A 164 -15.05 3.14 30.38
N LEU A 165 -15.09 1.91 29.88
CA LEU A 165 -15.27 1.58 28.47
C LEU A 165 -16.59 2.09 27.88
N THR A 166 -17.59 2.36 28.72
CA THR A 166 -18.87 2.95 28.27
C THR A 166 -18.73 4.42 27.91
N GLN A 167 -17.74 5.12 28.47
CA GLN A 167 -17.49 6.56 28.28
C GLN A 167 -16.26 6.82 27.39
N GLU A 168 -15.19 6.04 27.55
CA GLU A 168 -13.97 6.11 26.75
C GLU A 168 -13.70 4.70 26.14
N PRO A 169 -14.25 4.36 24.99
CA PRO A 169 -14.20 3.01 24.40
C PRO A 169 -12.83 2.72 23.79
N VAL A 170 -11.84 2.41 24.62
CA VAL A 170 -10.50 2.04 24.20
C VAL A 170 -10.46 0.63 23.60
N ILE A 171 -9.56 0.41 22.62
CA ILE A 171 -9.38 -0.85 21.93
C ILE A 171 -8.17 -1.59 22.53
N GLN A 172 -8.36 -2.86 22.90
CA GLN A 172 -7.28 -3.80 23.25
C GLN A 172 -7.45 -5.06 22.40
N MET A 173 -6.38 -5.44 21.68
CA MET A 173 -6.41 -6.57 20.74
C MET A 173 -5.56 -7.75 21.19
N ALA A 174 -4.55 -7.50 22.01
CA ALA A 174 -3.52 -8.49 22.38
C ALA A 174 -3.57 -8.80 23.89
N VAL A 175 -3.56 -10.06 24.24
CA VAL A 175 -3.57 -10.53 25.64
C VAL A 175 -2.19 -10.37 26.30
N ASN A 176 -1.11 -10.34 25.53
CA ASN A 176 0.27 -10.23 26.03
C ASN A 176 0.59 -8.88 26.70
N SER A 177 -0.24 -7.88 26.49
CA SER A 177 -0.16 -6.56 27.13
C SER A 177 -1.44 -6.23 27.91
N ALA A 178 -2.13 -7.25 28.40
CA ALA A 178 -3.33 -7.10 29.24
C ALA A 178 -3.30 -8.06 30.43
N PHE A 179 -3.88 -7.65 31.55
CA PHE A 179 -4.07 -8.46 32.74
C PHE A 179 -5.55 -8.60 33.04
N PHE A 180 -5.94 -9.79 33.44
CA PHE A 180 -7.32 -10.19 33.69
C PHE A 180 -7.47 -10.72 35.10
N ARG A 181 -8.64 -10.57 35.71
CA ARG A 181 -8.95 -11.22 36.99
C ARG A 181 -9.14 -12.73 36.80
N THR A 182 -8.31 -13.52 37.43
CA THR A 182 -8.39 -14.99 37.30
C THR A 182 -9.73 -15.52 37.82
N ALA A 183 -10.28 -14.91 38.89
CA ALA A 183 -11.59 -15.26 39.41
C ALA A 183 -12.71 -15.13 38.36
N ALA A 184 -12.72 -14.03 37.59
CA ALA A 184 -13.73 -13.83 36.54
C ALA A 184 -13.56 -14.83 35.37
N ILE A 185 -12.32 -15.17 35.02
CA ILE A 185 -12.05 -16.22 34.01
C ILE A 185 -12.61 -17.57 34.46
N GLN A 186 -12.44 -17.90 35.72
CA GLN A 186 -12.89 -19.21 36.30
C GLN A 186 -14.40 -19.24 36.50
N GLU A 187 -14.98 -18.17 37.05
CA GLU A 187 -16.43 -18.05 37.32
C GLU A 187 -17.24 -18.16 36.02
N HIS A 188 -16.81 -17.46 34.96
CA HIS A 188 -17.50 -17.45 33.68
C HIS A 188 -16.95 -18.48 32.68
N GLN A 189 -16.04 -19.35 33.10
CA GLN A 189 -15.42 -20.41 32.28
C GLN A 189 -14.86 -19.92 30.96
N ILE A 190 -14.26 -18.72 30.94
CA ILE A 190 -13.73 -18.09 29.75
C ILE A 190 -12.49 -18.85 29.27
N ARG A 191 -12.45 -19.17 27.99
CA ARG A 191 -11.38 -19.91 27.35
C ARG A 191 -11.08 -19.31 25.97
N PHE A 192 -9.84 -19.52 25.49
CA PHE A 192 -9.49 -19.27 24.10
C PHE A 192 -10.21 -20.27 23.21
N ASP A 193 -10.86 -19.78 22.15
CA ASP A 193 -11.55 -20.64 21.19
C ASP A 193 -10.58 -21.07 20.08
N GLY A 194 -10.24 -22.37 20.05
CA GLY A 194 -9.33 -22.93 19.06
C GLY A 194 -9.82 -22.92 17.62
N ARG A 195 -11.08 -22.54 17.37
CA ARG A 195 -11.65 -22.36 16.02
C ARG A 195 -11.30 -20.99 15.44
N VAL A 196 -10.95 -20.00 16.27
CA VAL A 196 -10.55 -18.65 15.82
C VAL A 196 -9.12 -18.70 15.33
N ARG A 197 -8.93 -18.94 14.04
CA ARG A 197 -7.60 -19.10 13.39
C ARG A 197 -7.53 -18.36 12.07
N PRO A 198 -6.34 -17.87 11.66
CA PRO A 198 -5.01 -18.00 12.29
C PRO A 198 -4.70 -16.96 13.37
N VAL A 199 -5.49 -15.91 13.52
CA VAL A 199 -5.31 -14.77 14.45
C VAL A 199 -6.66 -14.32 14.99
N PHE A 200 -6.70 -13.31 15.89
CA PHE A 200 -7.89 -12.74 16.52
C PHE A 200 -8.37 -13.52 17.77
N GLU A 201 -7.77 -14.65 18.10
CA GLU A 201 -8.09 -15.41 19.32
C GLU A 201 -7.90 -14.56 20.58
N ASP A 202 -6.91 -13.68 20.61
CA ASP A 202 -6.64 -12.73 21.68
C ASP A 202 -7.80 -11.71 21.84
N ALA A 203 -8.19 -11.08 20.75
CA ALA A 203 -9.28 -10.10 20.75
C ALA A 203 -10.63 -10.78 21.08
N HIS A 204 -10.84 -12.01 20.62
CA HIS A 204 -12.01 -12.83 20.96
C HIS A 204 -12.05 -13.16 22.46
N PHE A 205 -10.92 -13.57 23.04
CA PHE A 205 -10.81 -13.83 24.47
C PHE A 205 -11.10 -12.55 25.29
N ILE A 206 -10.49 -11.41 24.92
CA ILE A 206 -10.72 -10.12 25.59
C ILE A 206 -12.19 -9.71 25.51
N GLY A 207 -12.79 -9.81 24.31
CA GLY A 207 -14.20 -9.49 24.10
C GLY A 207 -15.14 -10.38 24.93
N SER A 208 -14.90 -11.69 24.91
CA SER A 208 -15.65 -12.66 25.70
C SER A 208 -15.53 -12.41 27.20
N TYR A 209 -14.30 -12.07 27.66
CA TYR A 209 -14.05 -11.73 29.06
C TYR A 209 -14.81 -10.49 29.51
N LEU A 210 -14.73 -9.40 28.76
CA LEU A 210 -15.41 -8.13 29.11
C LEU A 210 -16.93 -8.26 29.05
N LEU A 211 -17.47 -9.02 28.09
CA LEU A 211 -18.89 -9.29 27.97
C LEU A 211 -19.42 -10.15 29.13
N ALA A 212 -18.74 -11.25 29.44
CA ALA A 212 -19.20 -12.21 30.45
C ALA A 212 -19.05 -11.64 31.87
N SER A 213 -17.93 -10.95 32.17
CA SER A 213 -17.70 -10.37 33.49
C SER A 213 -18.53 -9.12 33.78
N GLY A 214 -18.95 -8.40 32.74
CA GLY A 214 -19.65 -7.11 32.88
C GLY A 214 -18.79 -6.00 33.47
N LEU A 215 -17.48 -6.21 33.62
CA LEU A 215 -16.53 -5.25 34.20
C LEU A 215 -16.07 -4.25 33.15
N SER A 216 -16.53 -3.02 33.20
CA SER A 216 -16.24 -1.97 32.23
C SER A 216 -15.04 -1.08 32.58
N ASP A 217 -14.60 -1.07 33.84
CA ASP A 217 -13.43 -0.26 34.25
C ASP A 217 -12.12 -0.96 33.83
N VAL A 218 -11.29 -0.22 33.09
CA VAL A 218 -10.00 -0.69 32.58
C VAL A 218 -8.86 0.23 33.04
N GLY A 219 -7.83 -0.35 33.63
CA GLY A 219 -6.60 0.36 34.01
C GLY A 219 -5.68 0.51 32.81
N ILE A 220 -5.34 1.73 32.44
CA ILE A 220 -4.32 2.03 31.42
C ILE A 220 -3.00 2.33 32.12
N LEU A 221 -1.98 1.51 31.90
CA LEU A 221 -0.66 1.64 32.54
C LEU A 221 0.37 2.13 31.51
N ALA A 222 0.59 3.42 31.44
CA ALA A 222 1.58 3.99 30.53
C ALA A 222 3.03 3.76 30.98
N SER A 223 3.26 3.44 32.27
CA SER A 223 4.59 3.20 32.84
C SER A 223 5.08 1.76 32.66
N ALA A 224 4.18 0.75 32.65
CA ALA A 224 4.55 -0.64 32.44
C ALA A 224 4.76 -0.90 30.92
N LYS A 225 5.99 -1.31 30.53
CA LYS A 225 6.38 -1.48 29.14
C LYS A 225 6.53 -2.96 28.80
N TYR A 226 5.83 -3.44 27.76
CA TYR A 226 5.98 -4.76 27.20
C TYR A 226 6.73 -4.65 25.85
N HIS A 227 7.78 -5.42 25.65
CA HIS A 227 8.64 -5.35 24.49
C HIS A 227 8.30 -6.45 23.49
N TYR A 228 7.47 -6.14 22.51
CA TYR A 228 7.05 -7.04 21.44
C TYR A 228 8.12 -7.17 20.36
N ARG A 229 8.65 -8.38 20.17
CA ARG A 229 9.68 -8.66 19.16
C ARG A 229 9.08 -8.76 17.76
N VAL A 230 9.65 -8.01 16.82
CA VAL A 230 9.36 -8.15 15.39
C VAL A 230 10.46 -9.03 14.79
N ARG A 231 10.08 -10.22 14.32
CA ARG A 231 11.00 -11.15 13.66
C ARG A 231 11.24 -10.70 12.22
N GLY A 232 12.50 -10.64 11.78
CA GLY A 232 12.84 -10.25 10.40
C GLY A 232 12.91 -11.42 9.42
N ASP A 233 12.72 -12.65 9.89
CA ASP A 233 12.81 -13.87 9.08
C ASP A 233 11.50 -14.26 8.37
N GLY A 234 10.43 -13.48 8.54
CA GLY A 234 9.11 -13.73 7.92
C GLY A 234 8.36 -14.94 8.52
N THR A 235 8.82 -15.47 9.65
CA THR A 235 8.17 -16.60 10.33
C THR A 235 7.04 -16.19 11.27
N SER A 236 6.81 -14.88 11.43
CA SER A 236 5.75 -14.37 12.29
C SER A 236 4.38 -14.64 11.69
N LEU A 237 3.48 -15.20 12.50
CA LEU A 237 2.09 -15.43 12.11
C LEU A 237 1.39 -14.12 11.72
N MET A 238 1.77 -13.00 12.36
CA MET A 238 1.23 -11.66 12.07
C MET A 238 1.65 -11.12 10.68
N GLU A 239 2.69 -11.65 10.05
CA GLU A 239 3.11 -11.27 8.70
C GLU A 239 2.40 -12.07 7.61
N SER A 240 2.04 -13.33 7.89
CA SER A 240 1.48 -14.29 6.93
C SER A 240 -0.01 -14.59 7.10
N HIS A 241 -0.68 -14.04 8.12
CA HIS A 241 -2.06 -14.43 8.46
C HIS A 241 -3.08 -14.16 7.33
N PHE A 242 -2.85 -13.17 6.46
CA PHE A 242 -3.71 -12.94 5.30
C PHE A 242 -3.54 -13.98 4.18
N ASP A 243 -2.49 -14.80 4.23
CA ASP A 243 -2.29 -15.91 3.28
C ASP A 243 -3.14 -17.12 3.67
N HIS A 244 -3.68 -17.15 4.90
CA HIS A 244 -4.44 -18.28 5.42
C HIS A 244 -5.94 -18.14 5.13
N PRO A 245 -6.62 -19.10 4.48
CA PRO A 245 -8.05 -19.03 4.16
C PRO A 245 -8.95 -18.76 5.38
N GLY A 246 -8.63 -19.36 6.54
CA GLY A 246 -9.38 -19.14 7.77
C GLY A 246 -9.45 -17.70 8.26
N LYS A 247 -8.51 -16.83 7.83
CA LYS A 247 -8.61 -15.38 8.08
C LYS A 247 -9.90 -14.81 7.51
N TYR A 248 -10.32 -15.28 6.34
CA TYR A 248 -11.51 -14.78 5.64
C TYR A 248 -12.82 -15.46 6.05
N THR A 249 -12.74 -16.59 6.77
CA THR A 249 -13.91 -17.39 7.17
C THR A 249 -13.98 -17.61 8.68
N ASP A 250 -13.06 -18.36 9.24
CA ASP A 250 -13.08 -18.81 10.65
C ASP A 250 -12.97 -17.64 11.64
N VAL A 251 -12.07 -16.68 11.37
CA VAL A 251 -11.93 -15.46 12.19
C VAL A 251 -13.24 -14.65 12.20
N LEU A 252 -13.88 -14.51 11.05
CA LEU A 252 -15.12 -13.74 10.96
C LEU A 252 -16.30 -14.48 11.60
N ARG A 253 -16.38 -15.80 11.40
CA ARG A 253 -17.47 -16.65 11.90
C ARG A 253 -17.36 -16.89 13.40
N TYR A 254 -16.24 -17.36 13.87
CA TYR A 254 -16.03 -17.79 15.27
C TYR A 254 -15.46 -16.68 16.14
N GLY A 255 -14.83 -15.66 15.55
CA GLY A 255 -14.33 -14.47 16.25
C GLY A 255 -15.36 -13.36 16.29
N HIS A 256 -15.61 -12.71 15.14
CA HIS A 256 -16.46 -11.50 15.09
C HIS A 256 -17.94 -11.79 15.35
N LEU A 257 -18.55 -12.72 14.62
CA LEU A 257 -19.98 -13.01 14.76
C LEU A 257 -20.32 -13.65 16.11
N ASP A 258 -19.42 -14.43 16.69
CA ASP A 258 -19.62 -14.99 18.01
C ASP A 258 -19.68 -13.91 19.09
N LEU A 259 -18.77 -12.93 19.04
CA LEU A 259 -18.81 -11.77 19.94
C LEU A 259 -20.07 -10.91 19.76
N ILE A 260 -20.51 -10.65 18.52
CA ILE A 260 -21.74 -9.91 18.24
C ILE A 260 -22.94 -10.65 18.86
N ARG A 261 -23.09 -11.94 18.58
CA ARG A 261 -24.20 -12.77 19.11
C ARG A 261 -24.18 -12.85 20.63
N SER A 262 -23.00 -12.88 21.21
CA SER A 262 -22.84 -12.89 22.67
C SER A 262 -23.26 -11.54 23.27
N ALA A 263 -22.87 -10.43 22.65
CA ALA A 263 -23.29 -9.09 23.07
C ALA A 263 -24.80 -8.84 22.89
N GLU A 264 -25.38 -9.32 21.78
CA GLU A 264 -26.83 -9.21 21.54
C GLU A 264 -27.66 -9.93 22.61
N ARG A 265 -27.22 -11.11 23.08
CA ARG A 265 -27.84 -11.84 24.21
C ARG A 265 -27.80 -11.06 25.53
N LEU A 266 -26.84 -10.11 25.65
CA LEU A 266 -26.68 -9.25 26.83
C LEU A 266 -27.31 -7.86 26.66
N GLY A 267 -28.05 -7.63 25.59
CA GLY A 267 -28.81 -6.39 25.39
C GLY A 267 -28.28 -5.45 24.32
N GLY A 268 -27.28 -5.85 23.54
CA GLY A 268 -26.75 -5.11 22.41
C GLY A 268 -25.24 -5.02 22.35
N VAL A 269 -24.70 -4.62 21.22
CA VAL A 269 -23.27 -4.52 20.97
C VAL A 269 -22.73 -3.19 21.54
N PRO A 270 -21.88 -3.22 22.59
CA PRO A 270 -21.36 -1.99 23.17
C PRO A 270 -20.31 -1.31 22.27
N ARG A 271 -20.17 0.02 22.36
CA ARG A 271 -19.28 0.83 21.51
C ARG A 271 -17.83 0.35 21.47
N TRP A 272 -17.29 -0.09 22.61
CA TRP A 272 -15.93 -0.60 22.67
C TRP A 272 -15.73 -1.85 21.81
N LEU A 273 -16.77 -2.71 21.78
CA LEU A 273 -16.75 -3.92 20.94
C LEU A 273 -16.91 -3.56 19.46
N GLU A 274 -17.86 -2.66 19.11
CA GLU A 274 -17.97 -2.15 17.74
C GLU A 274 -16.63 -1.61 17.24
N ASN A 275 -15.92 -0.81 18.05
CA ASN A 275 -14.61 -0.25 17.70
C ASN A 275 -13.54 -1.34 17.54
N THR A 276 -13.56 -2.37 18.38
CA THR A 276 -12.62 -3.52 18.30
C THR A 276 -12.81 -4.29 17.00
N LEU A 277 -14.08 -4.61 16.66
CA LEU A 277 -14.43 -5.30 15.41
C LEU A 277 -14.08 -4.46 14.19
N LEU A 278 -14.43 -3.15 14.21
CA LEU A 278 -14.10 -2.22 13.12
C LEU A 278 -12.61 -2.06 12.91
N TYR A 279 -11.81 -2.08 13.99
CA TYR A 279 -10.36 -1.99 13.88
C TYR A 279 -9.78 -3.16 13.06
N ASP A 280 -10.20 -4.41 13.32
CA ASP A 280 -9.76 -5.57 12.51
C ASP A 280 -10.36 -5.55 11.11
N LEU A 281 -11.67 -5.26 10.96
CA LEU A 281 -12.32 -5.19 9.65
C LEU A 281 -11.67 -4.19 8.70
N PHE A 282 -11.32 -3.00 9.18
CA PHE A 282 -10.66 -2.01 8.33
C PHE A 282 -9.27 -2.43 7.87
N TRP A 283 -8.58 -3.32 8.60
CA TRP A 283 -7.34 -3.92 8.12
C TRP A 283 -7.55 -4.84 6.92
N TYR A 284 -8.67 -5.60 6.84
CA TYR A 284 -9.00 -6.37 5.64
C TYR A 284 -9.09 -5.45 4.42
N PHE A 285 -9.93 -4.44 4.47
CA PHE A 285 -10.11 -3.52 3.34
C PHE A 285 -8.84 -2.74 3.00
N LYS A 286 -8.07 -2.33 4.00
CA LYS A 286 -6.80 -1.63 3.79
C LYS A 286 -5.75 -2.53 3.14
N ASN A 287 -5.65 -3.79 3.57
CA ASN A 287 -4.71 -4.76 3.01
C ASN A 287 -5.11 -5.13 1.57
N GLU A 288 -6.40 -5.30 1.30
CA GLU A 288 -6.91 -5.58 -0.04
C GLU A 288 -6.62 -4.46 -1.04
N ARG A 289 -6.48 -3.22 -0.57
CA ARG A 289 -6.07 -2.08 -1.40
C ARG A 289 -4.56 -1.95 -1.58
N ALA A 290 -3.76 -2.76 -0.93
CA ALA A 290 -2.33 -2.81 -1.19
C ALA A 290 -2.06 -3.41 -2.59
N LEU A 291 -1.04 -2.91 -3.28
CA LEU A 291 -0.64 -3.42 -4.59
C LEU A 291 -0.36 -4.94 -4.57
N ASN A 292 0.11 -5.42 -3.44
CA ASN A 292 0.45 -6.81 -3.18
C ASN A 292 -0.49 -7.38 -2.12
N SER A 293 -1.78 -7.44 -2.41
CA SER A 293 -2.73 -8.04 -1.48
C SER A 293 -2.50 -9.55 -1.38
N ALA A 294 -2.26 -10.03 -0.17
CA ALA A 294 -2.15 -11.46 0.11
C ALA A 294 -3.46 -12.24 -0.14
N SER A 295 -4.60 -11.52 -0.21
CA SER A 295 -5.91 -12.12 -0.53
C SER A 295 -5.93 -12.89 -1.86
N ALA A 296 -5.03 -12.55 -2.76
CA ALA A 296 -4.91 -13.22 -4.05
C ALA A 296 -4.47 -14.70 -3.95
N LEU A 297 -3.97 -15.12 -2.78
CA LEU A 297 -3.60 -16.53 -2.52
C LEU A 297 -4.77 -17.37 -2.00
N ALA A 298 -5.86 -16.76 -1.57
CA ALA A 298 -7.04 -17.46 -1.12
C ALA A 298 -7.89 -17.92 -2.32
N PRO A 299 -8.46 -19.15 -2.29
CA PRO A 299 -9.36 -19.62 -3.34
C PRO A 299 -10.55 -18.68 -3.53
N SER A 300 -10.98 -18.45 -4.76
CA SER A 300 -12.06 -17.49 -5.10
C SER A 300 -13.38 -17.79 -4.37
N HIS A 301 -13.74 -19.06 -4.17
CA HIS A 301 -14.94 -19.46 -3.44
C HIS A 301 -14.95 -19.03 -1.97
N THR A 302 -13.77 -18.80 -1.37
CA THR A 302 -13.64 -18.27 0.00
C THR A 302 -14.21 -16.85 0.10
N PHE A 303 -14.19 -16.09 -0.99
CA PHE A 303 -14.66 -14.70 -0.97
C PHE A 303 -16.19 -14.56 -1.04
N ASP A 304 -16.91 -15.51 -1.61
CA ASP A 304 -18.39 -15.51 -1.55
C ASP A 304 -18.85 -15.65 -0.10
N GLU A 305 -18.23 -16.56 0.65
CA GLU A 305 -18.49 -16.72 2.06
C GLU A 305 -18.05 -15.49 2.87
N PHE A 306 -16.86 -14.95 2.58
CA PHE A 306 -16.36 -13.72 3.18
C PHE A 306 -17.37 -12.57 3.08
N HIS A 307 -17.92 -12.31 1.89
CA HIS A 307 -18.90 -11.24 1.71
C HIS A 307 -20.17 -11.48 2.51
N THR A 308 -20.63 -12.72 2.61
CA THR A 308 -21.79 -13.11 3.42
C THR A 308 -21.53 -12.85 4.92
N LEU A 309 -20.33 -13.19 5.39
CA LEU A 309 -19.94 -12.97 6.78
C LEU A 309 -19.77 -11.48 7.09
N ILE A 310 -19.15 -10.70 6.19
CA ILE A 310 -19.05 -9.23 6.35
C ILE A 310 -20.43 -8.58 6.41
N ALA A 311 -21.37 -8.97 5.56
CA ALA A 311 -22.74 -8.45 5.61
C ALA A 311 -23.42 -8.75 6.95
N SER A 312 -23.23 -9.96 7.47
CA SER A 312 -23.77 -10.36 8.78
C SER A 312 -23.12 -9.58 9.94
N ILE A 313 -21.80 -9.38 9.91
CA ILE A 313 -21.08 -8.58 10.92
C ILE A 313 -21.51 -7.11 10.83
N ARG A 314 -21.66 -6.58 9.61
CA ARG A 314 -22.10 -5.20 9.37
C ARG A 314 -23.49 -4.95 9.98
N ALA A 315 -24.40 -5.91 9.92
CA ALA A 315 -25.72 -5.79 10.51
C ALA A 315 -25.69 -5.62 12.04
N GLY A 316 -24.66 -6.17 12.72
CA GLY A 316 -24.45 -6.03 14.16
C GLY A 316 -23.65 -4.79 14.59
N ILE A 317 -23.23 -3.93 13.65
CA ILE A 317 -22.44 -2.71 13.93
C ILE A 317 -23.27 -1.49 13.53
N SER A 318 -23.37 -0.50 14.43
CA SER A 318 -24.12 0.72 14.18
C SER A 318 -23.46 1.62 13.14
N ASP A 319 -24.28 2.31 12.34
CA ASP A 319 -23.80 3.31 11.38
C ASP A 319 -22.96 4.41 12.04
N ASP A 320 -23.35 4.80 13.27
CA ASP A 320 -22.64 5.82 14.03
C ASP A 320 -21.23 5.36 14.41
N ALA A 321 -21.05 4.08 14.78
CA ALA A 321 -19.73 3.51 15.03
C ALA A 321 -18.85 3.59 13.79
N ILE A 322 -19.35 3.19 12.62
CA ILE A 322 -18.61 3.22 11.37
C ILE A 322 -18.24 4.67 11.00
N ARG A 323 -19.15 5.63 11.16
CA ARG A 323 -18.92 7.05 10.82
C ARG A 323 -17.92 7.72 11.76
N SER A 324 -18.02 7.46 13.06
CA SER A 324 -17.19 8.12 14.10
C SER A 324 -15.84 7.41 14.38
N PHE A 325 -15.60 6.22 13.81
CA PHE A 325 -14.38 5.47 14.04
C PHE A 325 -13.12 6.27 13.63
N ASP A 326 -12.19 6.48 14.58
CA ASP A 326 -10.98 7.29 14.41
C ASP A 326 -9.69 6.64 14.95
N ALA A 327 -9.76 5.40 15.45
CA ALA A 327 -8.61 4.69 16.00
C ALA A 327 -7.49 4.43 14.97
N MET A 328 -7.83 4.47 13.68
CA MET A 328 -6.89 4.45 12.56
C MET A 328 -7.41 5.28 11.39
N GLY A 329 -6.50 5.74 10.52
CA GLY A 329 -6.89 6.39 9.27
C GLY A 329 -7.59 5.41 8.32
N VAL A 330 -8.84 5.69 7.99
CA VAL A 330 -9.66 4.92 7.04
C VAL A 330 -10.02 5.82 5.86
N GLU A 331 -9.79 5.34 4.64
CA GLU A 331 -10.18 6.07 3.45
C GLU A 331 -11.70 6.18 3.36
N PHE A 332 -12.18 7.33 2.89
CA PHE A 332 -13.62 7.61 2.79
C PHE A 332 -14.35 6.53 1.96
N ALA A 333 -13.78 6.10 0.83
CA ALA A 333 -14.38 5.06 -0.02
C ALA A 333 -14.53 3.72 0.69
N VAL A 334 -13.55 3.32 1.52
CA VAL A 334 -13.62 2.09 2.33
C VAL A 334 -14.72 2.20 3.39
N ARG A 335 -14.78 3.34 4.09
CA ARG A 335 -15.84 3.60 5.09
C ARG A 335 -17.23 3.56 4.44
N LYS A 336 -17.36 4.17 3.26
CA LYS A 336 -18.61 4.20 2.50
C LYS A 336 -19.01 2.81 1.99
N ALA A 337 -18.05 2.00 1.52
CA ALA A 337 -18.30 0.62 1.13
C ALA A 337 -18.84 -0.22 2.30
N LEU A 338 -18.27 -0.08 3.50
CA LEU A 338 -18.77 -0.79 4.69
C LEU A 338 -20.16 -0.26 5.13
N LEU A 339 -20.38 1.06 5.08
CA LEU A 339 -21.67 1.66 5.47
C LEU A 339 -22.81 1.21 4.57
N ASP A 340 -22.62 1.25 3.27
CA ASP A 340 -23.68 1.15 2.28
C ASP A 340 -23.63 -0.18 1.48
N GLY A 341 -22.44 -0.67 1.16
CA GLY A 341 -22.29 -1.79 0.22
C GLY A 341 -22.67 -3.17 0.77
N TYR A 342 -22.81 -3.31 2.08
CA TYR A 342 -23.16 -4.58 2.74
C TYR A 342 -24.52 -4.54 3.44
N THR A 343 -25.39 -3.60 3.08
CA THR A 343 -26.73 -3.49 3.70
C THR A 343 -27.77 -4.43 3.11
N GLY A 344 -27.47 -5.08 1.97
CA GLY A 344 -28.42 -5.92 1.23
C GLY A 344 -29.52 -5.15 0.50
N ALA A 345 -29.62 -3.83 0.69
CA ALA A 345 -30.61 -2.97 0.02
C ALA A 345 -29.94 -2.17 -1.11
N PRO A 346 -30.68 -1.83 -2.19
CA PRO A 346 -30.17 -0.92 -3.22
C PRO A 346 -29.78 0.44 -2.64
N VAL A 347 -28.54 0.86 -2.88
CA VAL A 347 -28.03 2.15 -2.43
C VAL A 347 -28.40 3.23 -3.44
N ARG A 348 -29.12 4.25 -2.96
CA ARG A 348 -29.42 5.48 -3.70
C ARG A 348 -28.55 6.63 -3.20
N PRO A 349 -28.11 7.55 -4.07
CA PRO A 349 -27.29 8.68 -3.66
C PRO A 349 -28.00 9.58 -2.65
N GLN A 350 -27.51 9.67 -1.42
CA GLN A 350 -28.03 10.58 -0.40
C GLN A 350 -27.50 12.00 -0.56
N TYR A 351 -26.29 12.12 -1.09
CA TYR A 351 -25.63 13.38 -1.44
C TYR A 351 -24.53 13.16 -2.46
N ALA A 352 -24.18 14.23 -3.17
CA ALA A 352 -23.00 14.28 -4.03
C ALA A 352 -21.87 15.02 -3.30
N LYS A 353 -20.69 14.41 -3.22
CA LYS A 353 -19.51 15.01 -2.59
C LYS A 353 -18.77 15.88 -3.61
N VAL A 354 -18.56 17.14 -3.29
CA VAL A 354 -17.72 18.04 -4.08
C VAL A 354 -16.26 17.69 -3.82
N GLU A 355 -15.58 17.20 -4.84
CA GLU A 355 -14.20 16.71 -4.74
C GLU A 355 -13.19 17.81 -5.07
N ARG A 356 -13.41 18.53 -6.17
CA ARG A 356 -12.40 19.41 -6.74
C ARG A 356 -13.03 20.53 -7.57
N VAL A 357 -12.34 21.66 -7.60
CA VAL A 357 -12.59 22.76 -8.55
C VAL A 357 -11.38 22.90 -9.46
N ASP A 358 -11.61 23.04 -10.76
CA ASP A 358 -10.60 23.41 -11.73
C ASP A 358 -10.87 24.86 -12.17
N GLU A 359 -10.12 25.80 -11.60
CA GLU A 359 -10.31 27.23 -11.87
C GLU A 359 -9.83 27.60 -13.28
N THR A 360 -8.83 26.91 -13.80
CA THR A 360 -8.29 27.17 -15.15
C THR A 360 -9.30 26.83 -16.22
N ARG A 361 -9.95 25.66 -16.09
CA ARG A 361 -10.95 25.17 -17.05
C ARG A 361 -12.39 25.54 -16.66
N GLN A 362 -12.59 26.20 -15.53
CA GLN A 362 -13.90 26.55 -14.98
C GLN A 362 -14.81 25.34 -14.74
N HIS A 363 -14.24 24.20 -14.34
CA HIS A 363 -14.98 22.96 -14.05
C HIS A 363 -15.06 22.68 -12.55
N VAL A 364 -16.07 21.90 -12.15
CA VAL A 364 -16.20 21.33 -10.81
C VAL A 364 -16.43 19.83 -10.90
N LYS A 365 -15.68 19.08 -10.07
CA LYS A 365 -15.84 17.62 -9.89
C LYS A 365 -16.66 17.35 -8.66
N PHE A 366 -17.68 16.48 -8.81
CA PHE A 366 -18.36 15.86 -7.70
C PHE A 366 -18.52 14.35 -7.92
N THR A 367 -18.78 13.63 -6.84
CA THR A 367 -18.95 12.17 -6.86
C THR A 367 -20.17 11.78 -6.03
N TYR A 368 -20.84 10.71 -6.42
CA TYR A 368 -21.89 10.08 -5.64
C TYR A 368 -21.80 8.55 -5.74
N TRP A 369 -22.51 7.84 -4.87
CA TRP A 369 -22.40 6.39 -4.73
C TRP A 369 -23.75 5.73 -4.92
N PHE A 370 -23.74 4.54 -5.54
CA PHE A 370 -24.94 3.74 -5.81
C PHE A 370 -24.58 2.26 -5.96
N THR A 371 -25.59 1.37 -5.99
CA THR A 371 -25.46 -0.04 -6.38
C THR A 371 -26.34 -0.34 -7.58
N GLY A 372 -26.01 -1.41 -8.31
CA GLY A 372 -26.75 -1.77 -9.53
C GLY A 372 -26.39 -0.94 -10.75
N GLU A 373 -27.35 -0.69 -11.62
CA GLU A 373 -27.17 0.10 -12.84
C GLU A 373 -27.04 1.59 -12.54
N LEU A 374 -26.46 2.34 -13.50
CA LEU A 374 -26.31 3.78 -13.40
C LEU A 374 -27.72 4.40 -13.33
N PRO A 375 -28.05 5.17 -12.29
CA PRO A 375 -29.35 5.81 -12.16
C PRO A 375 -29.53 6.94 -13.19
N ASP A 376 -30.76 7.35 -13.44
CA ASP A 376 -31.07 8.50 -14.32
C ASP A 376 -30.50 9.78 -13.69
N GLU A 377 -29.48 10.36 -14.37
CA GLU A 377 -28.70 11.51 -13.92
C GLU A 377 -29.10 12.76 -14.71
N ARG A 378 -29.63 13.77 -14.01
CA ARG A 378 -29.93 15.07 -14.60
C ARG A 378 -29.22 16.18 -13.85
N ILE A 379 -28.44 16.99 -14.55
CA ILE A 379 -27.67 18.09 -14.00
C ILE A 379 -28.18 19.41 -14.61
N VAL A 380 -28.51 20.37 -13.75
CA VAL A 380 -28.96 21.70 -14.16
C VAL A 380 -28.01 22.74 -13.64
N THR A 381 -27.35 23.49 -14.55
CA THR A 381 -26.46 24.59 -14.21
C THR A 381 -27.05 25.90 -14.76
N ASP A 382 -27.24 26.89 -13.87
CA ASP A 382 -27.81 28.19 -14.18
C ASP A 382 -29.18 28.12 -14.95
N GLY A 383 -30.00 27.13 -14.56
CA GLY A 383 -31.33 26.88 -15.11
C GLY A 383 -31.37 26.13 -16.44
N ARG A 384 -30.23 25.59 -16.92
CA ARG A 384 -30.15 24.82 -18.16
C ARG A 384 -29.71 23.39 -17.85
N ASP A 385 -30.30 22.42 -18.52
CA ASP A 385 -29.79 21.06 -18.52
C ASP A 385 -28.41 21.00 -19.17
N VAL A 386 -27.45 20.40 -18.51
CA VAL A 386 -26.05 20.25 -18.97
C VAL A 386 -25.63 18.80 -18.91
N ALA A 387 -24.97 18.34 -19.96
CA ALA A 387 -24.27 17.08 -19.94
C ALA A 387 -22.96 17.20 -19.16
N PRO A 388 -22.49 16.14 -18.51
CA PRO A 388 -21.13 16.09 -17.97
C PRO A 388 -20.08 16.38 -19.04
N VAL A 389 -19.08 17.21 -18.73
CA VAL A 389 -17.90 17.41 -19.60
C VAL A 389 -17.05 16.14 -19.62
N TYR A 390 -16.89 15.52 -18.43
CA TYR A 390 -16.29 14.19 -18.27
C TYR A 390 -17.07 13.43 -17.21
N ALA A 391 -17.31 12.15 -17.44
CA ALA A 391 -17.95 11.30 -16.45
C ALA A 391 -17.53 9.85 -16.61
N LYS A 392 -17.47 9.15 -15.48
CA LYS A 392 -17.22 7.70 -15.45
C LYS A 392 -17.81 7.07 -14.20
N THR A 393 -18.03 5.78 -14.27
CA THR A 393 -18.40 4.94 -13.12
C THR A 393 -17.17 4.12 -12.70
N GLN A 394 -16.83 4.20 -11.42
CA GLN A 394 -15.78 3.39 -10.81
C GLN A 394 -16.43 2.28 -9.97
N ASP A 395 -16.04 1.05 -10.22
CA ASP A 395 -16.39 -0.07 -9.36
C ASP A 395 -15.45 -0.11 -8.15
N LEU A 396 -16.03 -0.05 -6.94
CA LEU A 396 -15.29 -0.28 -5.71
C LEU A 396 -15.27 -1.79 -5.43
N VAL A 397 -14.25 -2.43 -5.98
CA VAL A 397 -14.07 -3.89 -5.90
C VAL A 397 -13.24 -4.24 -4.68
N PHE A 398 -13.79 -5.11 -3.82
CA PHE A 398 -13.09 -5.75 -2.72
C PHE A 398 -13.29 -7.26 -2.83
N TYR A 399 -12.21 -8.01 -2.69
CA TYR A 399 -12.25 -9.48 -2.70
C TYR A 399 -13.07 -10.07 -3.86
N GLY A 400 -12.86 -9.53 -5.06
CA GLY A 400 -13.49 -10.00 -6.29
C GLY A 400 -14.91 -9.49 -6.55
N ALA A 401 -15.60 -8.86 -5.58
CA ALA A 401 -16.95 -8.34 -5.76
C ALA A 401 -16.99 -6.81 -5.84
N ALA A 402 -17.78 -6.26 -6.76
CA ALA A 402 -18.11 -4.84 -6.80
C ALA A 402 -19.14 -4.53 -5.68
N VAL A 403 -18.65 -4.07 -4.56
CA VAL A 403 -19.44 -3.80 -3.35
C VAL A 403 -20.27 -2.53 -3.47
N LEU A 404 -19.73 -1.53 -4.17
CA LEU A 404 -20.36 -0.23 -4.36
C LEU A 404 -19.83 0.36 -5.67
N ARG A 405 -20.62 1.22 -6.32
CA ARG A 405 -20.22 1.99 -7.49
C ARG A 405 -20.11 3.47 -7.14
N GLN A 406 -19.10 4.13 -7.70
CA GLN A 406 -18.86 5.56 -7.53
C GLN A 406 -18.92 6.26 -8.87
N ARG A 407 -19.84 7.20 -9.03
CA ARG A 407 -19.91 8.06 -10.21
C ARG A 407 -19.03 9.28 -10.02
N HIS A 408 -18.12 9.52 -10.94
CA HIS A 408 -17.29 10.70 -11.03
C HIS A 408 -17.83 11.59 -12.15
N VAL A 409 -18.10 12.85 -11.82
CA VAL A 409 -18.73 13.78 -12.76
C VAL A 409 -17.99 15.10 -12.74
N TRP A 410 -17.58 15.59 -13.91
CA TRP A 410 -17.08 16.93 -14.13
C TRP A 410 -18.08 17.73 -14.95
N VAL A 411 -18.44 18.91 -14.47
CA VAL A 411 -19.36 19.83 -15.17
C VAL A 411 -18.76 21.21 -15.24
N ASP A 412 -19.26 22.03 -16.18
CA ASP A 412 -18.97 23.45 -16.22
C ASP A 412 -19.45 24.12 -14.93
N ARG A 413 -18.62 24.95 -14.35
CA ARG A 413 -18.89 25.67 -13.12
C ARG A 413 -19.84 26.84 -13.37
N GLY A 414 -21.11 26.72 -12.98
CA GLY A 414 -22.08 27.81 -12.99
C GLY A 414 -22.13 28.59 -11.67
N ARG A 415 -23.11 29.52 -11.60
CA ARG A 415 -23.45 30.23 -10.36
C ARG A 415 -24.21 29.33 -9.40
N LEU A 416 -25.05 28.42 -9.98
CA LEU A 416 -25.90 27.49 -9.26
C LEU A 416 -25.99 26.18 -10.05
N THR A 417 -25.58 25.06 -9.42
CA THR A 417 -25.71 23.71 -10.00
C THR A 417 -26.59 22.86 -9.12
N ARG A 418 -27.55 22.13 -9.68
CA ARG A 418 -28.40 21.12 -9.01
C ARG A 418 -28.25 19.77 -9.69
N LEU A 419 -28.38 18.71 -8.88
CA LEU A 419 -28.33 17.32 -9.34
C LEU A 419 -29.66 16.63 -9.00
N TRP A 420 -30.26 15.95 -9.98
CA TRP A 420 -31.36 15.04 -9.79
C TRP A 420 -30.91 13.63 -10.15
N ILE A 421 -31.32 12.67 -9.32
CA ILE A 421 -31.11 11.25 -9.57
C ILE A 421 -32.47 10.56 -9.47
N ASP A 422 -32.88 9.84 -10.51
CA ASP A 422 -34.20 9.20 -10.63
C ASP A 422 -35.35 10.17 -10.28
N GLY A 423 -35.24 11.42 -10.71
CA GLY A 423 -36.24 12.47 -10.48
C GLY A 423 -36.19 13.14 -9.10
N ALA A 424 -35.36 12.68 -8.16
CA ALA A 424 -35.17 13.29 -6.83
C ALA A 424 -33.97 14.20 -6.77
N VAL A 425 -34.07 15.33 -6.02
CA VAL A 425 -32.94 16.24 -5.81
C VAL A 425 -31.92 15.57 -4.88
N VAL A 426 -30.66 15.54 -5.33
CA VAL A 426 -29.52 15.04 -4.55
C VAL A 426 -28.70 16.23 -4.08
N PRO A 427 -28.59 16.49 -2.76
CA PRO A 427 -27.86 17.63 -2.23
C PRO A 427 -26.34 17.45 -2.38
N PHE A 428 -25.60 18.57 -2.32
CA PHE A 428 -24.15 18.55 -2.37
C PHE A 428 -23.54 18.70 -0.97
N SER A 429 -22.50 17.91 -0.69
CA SER A 429 -21.68 18.03 0.51
C SER A 429 -20.22 18.34 0.17
N ARG A 430 -19.58 19.18 0.97
CA ARG A 430 -18.15 19.49 0.87
C ARG A 430 -17.28 18.59 1.73
N GLY A 431 -17.87 17.64 2.43
CA GLY A 431 -17.22 16.67 3.31
C GLY A 431 -18.14 16.24 4.45
N GLU A 432 -17.74 15.21 5.19
CA GLU A 432 -18.56 14.56 6.24
C GLU A 432 -19.00 15.50 7.40
N ARG A 433 -18.31 16.63 7.58
CA ARG A 433 -18.57 17.61 8.65
C ARG A 433 -19.49 18.75 8.23
N TYR A 434 -19.96 18.77 6.99
CA TYR A 434 -20.80 19.82 6.45
C TYR A 434 -22.18 19.29 6.16
N GLU A 435 -23.20 20.02 6.56
CA GLU A 435 -24.57 19.72 6.15
C GLU A 435 -24.68 19.81 4.62
N PRO A 436 -25.38 18.88 3.98
CA PRO A 436 -25.59 18.92 2.54
C PRO A 436 -26.53 20.09 2.14
N ASP A 437 -26.21 20.76 1.06
CA ASP A 437 -26.99 21.84 0.45
C ASP A 437 -27.69 21.33 -0.82
N GLU A 438 -28.97 21.66 -1.05
CA GLU A 438 -29.72 21.25 -2.23
C GLU A 438 -29.13 21.71 -3.57
N ALA A 439 -28.28 22.73 -3.55
CA ALA A 439 -27.63 23.26 -4.73
C ALA A 439 -26.19 23.66 -4.42
N LEU A 440 -25.31 23.47 -5.39
CA LEU A 440 -23.92 23.91 -5.33
C LEU A 440 -23.79 25.33 -5.86
N THR A 441 -23.32 26.25 -5.04
CA THR A 441 -23.17 27.67 -5.38
C THR A 441 -21.71 28.10 -5.43
N LEU A 442 -21.41 29.16 -6.18
CA LEU A 442 -20.08 29.78 -6.21
C LEU A 442 -19.56 30.20 -4.79
N ARG A 443 -20.48 30.61 -3.90
CA ARG A 443 -20.12 30.95 -2.52
C ARG A 443 -19.52 29.77 -1.77
N GLN A 444 -20.08 28.59 -1.97
CA GLN A 444 -19.59 27.35 -1.34
C GLN A 444 -18.26 26.89 -1.93
N LEU A 445 -18.01 27.13 -3.21
CA LEU A 445 -16.76 26.81 -3.90
C LEU A 445 -15.64 27.82 -3.65
N ARG A 446 -15.97 29.05 -3.17
CA ARG A 446 -15.02 30.16 -2.97
C ARG A 446 -13.75 29.77 -2.22
N PRO A 447 -13.78 28.98 -1.11
CA PRO A 447 -12.55 28.59 -0.41
C PRO A 447 -11.61 27.76 -1.28
N GLN A 448 -12.15 26.83 -2.09
CA GLN A 448 -11.36 25.98 -3.00
C GLN A 448 -10.81 26.80 -4.17
N ILE A 449 -11.63 27.69 -4.76
CA ILE A 449 -11.25 28.62 -5.82
C ILE A 449 -10.08 29.52 -5.35
N LEU A 450 -10.23 30.16 -4.19
CA LEU A 450 -9.18 31.03 -3.64
C LEU A 450 -7.91 30.22 -3.29
N GLY A 451 -8.07 29.01 -2.77
CA GLY A 451 -6.95 28.12 -2.49
C GLY A 451 -6.18 27.75 -3.77
N GLN A 452 -6.89 27.44 -4.86
CA GLN A 452 -6.28 27.13 -6.14
C GLN A 452 -5.63 28.37 -6.80
N ARG A 453 -6.31 29.52 -6.79
CA ARG A 453 -5.73 30.78 -7.29
C ARG A 453 -4.44 31.14 -6.53
N LYS A 454 -4.44 31.07 -5.20
CA LYS A 454 -3.23 31.29 -4.39
C LYS A 454 -2.11 30.32 -4.77
N ARG A 455 -2.44 29.09 -5.09
CA ARG A 455 -1.48 28.08 -5.56
C ARG A 455 -0.92 28.43 -6.94
N LEU A 456 -1.75 28.86 -7.88
CA LEU A 456 -1.36 29.25 -9.23
C LEU A 456 -0.60 30.59 -9.26
N GLU A 457 -1.02 31.58 -8.46
CA GLU A 457 -0.37 32.90 -8.38
C GLU A 457 0.98 32.91 -7.66
N GLY A 458 1.44 31.76 -7.21
CA GLY A 458 2.79 31.62 -6.63
C GLY A 458 3.05 32.40 -5.34
N ARG A 459 2.05 32.99 -4.71
CA ARG A 459 2.23 33.84 -3.51
C ARG A 459 2.37 33.02 -2.22
N TRP A 460 3.60 32.81 -1.82
CA TRP A 460 3.93 32.31 -0.47
C TRP A 460 3.62 33.32 0.67
N SER A 461 3.10 34.51 0.34
CA SER A 461 2.94 35.63 1.27
C SER A 461 1.84 35.46 2.32
N ASP A 462 0.94 34.46 2.19
CA ASP A 462 -0.26 34.38 3.02
C ASP A 462 -0.29 33.17 3.98
N VAL A 463 0.84 32.67 4.42
CA VAL A 463 0.92 32.03 5.74
C VAL A 463 1.09 33.15 6.78
N SER A 464 0.13 34.05 6.86
CA SER A 464 0.00 35.04 7.92
C SER A 464 -0.63 34.39 9.15
N THR A 465 0.13 33.52 9.80
CA THR A 465 -0.01 33.41 11.26
C THR A 465 0.58 34.71 11.82
N PRO A 466 -0.10 35.43 12.72
CA PRO A 466 0.43 36.70 13.27
C PRO A 466 1.86 36.47 13.73
N ALA A 467 2.81 37.21 13.19
CA ALA A 467 4.25 36.99 13.38
C ALA A 467 4.65 36.96 14.86
N LEU A 468 3.91 37.62 15.72
CA LEU A 468 4.11 37.65 17.18
C LEU A 468 3.69 36.34 17.89
N GLN A 469 2.64 35.66 17.42
CA GLN A 469 2.25 34.35 17.99
C GLN A 469 3.20 33.28 17.52
N HIS A 470 3.71 33.36 16.28
CA HIS A 470 4.70 32.47 15.75
C HIS A 470 6.04 32.60 16.49
N LEU A 471 6.50 33.81 16.78
CA LEU A 471 7.72 34.10 17.56
C LEU A 471 7.63 33.57 18.99
N LYS A 472 6.51 33.78 19.68
CA LYS A 472 6.31 33.26 21.06
C LYS A 472 6.26 31.73 21.10
N ARG A 473 5.63 31.10 20.11
CA ARG A 473 5.59 29.64 19.96
C ARG A 473 6.97 29.09 19.63
N GLN A 474 7.70 29.74 18.71
CA GLN A 474 9.08 29.35 18.36
C GLN A 474 10.04 29.48 19.52
N ALA A 475 9.94 30.55 20.34
CA ALA A 475 10.81 30.72 21.51
C ALA A 475 10.60 29.63 22.57
N ARG A 476 9.34 29.23 22.80
CA ARG A 476 9.01 28.12 23.72
C ARG A 476 9.46 26.77 23.18
N GLU A 477 9.26 26.53 21.90
CA GLU A 477 9.68 25.31 21.19
C GLU A 477 11.19 25.20 21.06
N VAL A 478 11.93 26.30 20.93
CA VAL A 478 13.41 26.34 20.94
C VAL A 478 13.94 25.97 22.33
N TYR A 479 13.34 26.51 23.42
CA TYR A 479 13.73 26.15 24.78
C TYR A 479 13.56 24.65 25.07
N GLU A 480 12.44 24.05 24.66
CA GLU A 480 12.19 22.62 24.83
C GLU A 480 13.09 21.74 23.92
N SER A 481 13.53 22.24 22.75
CA SER A 481 14.36 21.48 21.79
C SER A 481 15.85 21.51 22.10
N VAL A 482 16.33 22.54 22.80
CA VAL A 482 17.71 22.60 23.34
C VAL A 482 17.92 21.49 24.36
N ARG A 483 16.87 21.20 25.15
CA ARG A 483 16.90 20.13 26.16
C ARG A 483 16.83 18.71 25.59
N SER A 484 16.39 18.52 24.35
CA SER A 484 16.10 17.20 23.75
C SER A 484 17.01 16.81 22.57
N GLY A 485 18.09 17.53 22.28
CA GLY A 485 19.03 17.24 21.18
C GLY A 485 18.47 17.42 19.77
N ARG A 486 17.20 17.85 19.60
CA ARG A 486 16.53 18.13 18.32
C ARG A 486 16.91 19.47 17.69
N TYR A 487 17.85 20.18 18.26
CA TYR A 487 18.25 21.54 17.89
C TYR A 487 18.76 21.66 16.46
N ARG A 488 19.54 20.69 16.00
CA ARG A 488 20.17 20.72 14.67
C ARG A 488 19.17 20.73 13.51
N ARG A 489 18.11 19.93 13.60
CA ARG A 489 17.09 19.84 12.53
C ARG A 489 16.21 21.10 12.44
N ARG A 490 15.95 21.78 13.55
CA ARG A 490 15.12 23.00 13.58
C ARG A 490 15.85 24.24 13.08
N THR A 491 17.14 24.37 13.33
CA THR A 491 17.97 25.42 12.74
C THR A 491 18.11 25.30 11.23
N GLU A 492 18.28 24.07 10.71
CA GLU A 492 18.30 23.82 9.26
C GLU A 492 16.99 24.26 8.59
N ASP A 493 15.84 24.05 9.22
CA ASP A 493 14.54 24.46 8.70
C ASP A 493 14.28 25.96 8.75
N ALA A 494 14.71 26.61 9.81
CA ALA A 494 14.60 28.06 9.92
C ALA A 494 15.46 28.73 8.84
N ILE A 495 16.67 28.25 8.62
CA ILE A 495 17.58 28.70 7.55
C ILE A 495 16.95 28.43 6.17
N LEU A 496 16.38 27.24 5.96
CA LEU A 496 15.69 26.90 4.71
C LEU A 496 14.49 27.85 4.49
N GLY A 497 13.66 28.06 5.49
CA GLY A 497 12.49 28.93 5.43
C GLY A 497 12.82 30.39 5.06
N VAL A 498 13.96 30.92 5.55
CA VAL A 498 14.47 32.23 5.16
C VAL A 498 15.03 32.18 3.73
N SER A 499 15.86 31.17 3.43
CA SER A 499 16.57 31.06 2.13
C SER A 499 15.61 30.88 0.94
N VAL A 500 14.50 30.16 1.12
CA VAL A 500 13.45 29.98 0.10
C VAL A 500 12.81 31.31 -0.28
N ARG A 501 12.70 32.25 0.67
CA ARG A 501 12.08 33.57 0.44
C ARG A 501 13.02 34.62 -0.13
N THR A 502 14.32 34.32 -0.25
CA THR A 502 15.27 35.28 -0.81
C THR A 502 14.98 35.57 -2.28
N ARG A 503 15.26 36.82 -2.71
CA ARG A 503 15.11 37.23 -4.11
C ARG A 503 15.91 36.32 -5.05
N ARG A 504 17.16 35.97 -4.68
CA ARG A 504 18.03 35.08 -5.46
C ARG A 504 17.41 33.69 -5.68
N THR A 505 16.78 33.11 -4.66
CA THR A 505 16.14 31.80 -4.78
C THR A 505 14.90 31.85 -5.66
N ARG A 506 14.09 32.91 -5.52
CA ARG A 506 12.93 33.13 -6.37
C ARG A 506 13.33 33.30 -7.82
N GLU A 507 14.23 34.22 -8.14
CA GLU A 507 14.69 34.46 -9.52
C GLU A 507 15.27 33.19 -10.15
N ARG A 508 15.86 32.29 -9.36
CA ARG A 508 16.42 31.04 -9.84
C ARG A 508 15.40 29.95 -10.11
N TYR A 509 14.39 29.82 -9.26
CA TYR A 509 13.48 28.68 -9.27
C TYR A 509 12.00 29.04 -9.48
N GLU A 510 11.67 30.30 -9.71
CA GLU A 510 10.30 30.75 -9.97
C GLU A 510 9.74 29.97 -11.16
N ASP A 511 8.52 29.42 -10.97
CA ASP A 511 7.81 28.61 -11.95
C ASP A 511 8.63 27.49 -12.58
N ALA A 512 9.51 26.89 -11.77
CA ALA A 512 10.38 25.83 -12.25
C ALA A 512 9.59 24.59 -12.69
N TRP A 513 10.00 24.02 -13.82
CA TRP A 513 9.58 22.70 -14.28
C TRP A 513 10.62 21.67 -13.84
N VAL A 514 10.20 20.70 -13.04
CA VAL A 514 11.07 19.68 -12.46
C VAL A 514 10.83 18.36 -13.16
N PHE A 515 11.92 17.74 -13.61
CA PHE A 515 11.92 16.43 -14.24
C PHE A 515 12.70 15.44 -13.40
N MET A 516 12.21 14.23 -13.27
CA MET A 516 12.83 13.20 -12.46
C MET A 516 12.33 11.82 -12.91
N ASP A 517 13.24 10.88 -13.19
CA ASP A 517 12.87 9.48 -13.36
C ASP A 517 12.80 8.82 -11.97
N ARG A 518 13.86 8.17 -11.54
CA ARG A 518 14.05 7.76 -10.13
C ARG A 518 15.00 8.72 -9.42
N ASP A 519 15.06 8.59 -8.11
CA ASP A 519 16.09 9.35 -7.36
C ASP A 519 17.51 8.85 -7.63
N THR A 520 17.69 7.56 -8.01
CA THR A 520 18.97 6.91 -8.23
C THR A 520 19.37 6.75 -9.70
N ASP A 521 18.39 6.74 -10.62
CA ASP A 521 18.61 6.41 -12.02
C ASP A 521 17.87 7.38 -12.94
N ALA A 522 18.45 7.65 -14.10
CA ALA A 522 17.85 8.36 -15.22
C ALA A 522 17.70 7.41 -16.43
N ASN A 523 17.52 7.92 -17.64
CA ASN A 523 17.34 7.17 -18.88
C ASN A 523 15.94 6.56 -19.05
N ASP A 524 14.92 7.30 -18.57
CA ASP A 524 13.51 6.98 -18.77
C ASP A 524 12.76 8.20 -19.35
N ASN A 525 11.47 8.22 -19.35
CA ASN A 525 10.64 9.23 -19.99
C ASN A 525 10.94 10.66 -19.56
N ALA A 526 11.26 10.91 -18.28
CA ALA A 526 11.53 12.27 -17.82
C ALA A 526 12.87 12.82 -18.34
N GLU A 527 13.89 11.97 -18.51
CA GLU A 527 15.17 12.39 -19.12
C GLU A 527 14.95 12.80 -20.58
N HIS A 528 14.25 11.96 -21.38
CA HIS A 528 13.97 12.25 -22.78
C HIS A 528 13.11 13.51 -22.95
N LEU A 529 12.08 13.68 -22.10
CA LEU A 529 11.24 14.87 -22.09
C LEU A 529 12.03 16.13 -21.72
N TYR A 530 12.93 16.05 -20.73
CA TYR A 530 13.80 17.18 -20.36
C TYR A 530 14.71 17.60 -21.49
N ARG A 531 15.34 16.64 -22.21
CA ARG A 531 16.16 16.95 -23.40
C ARG A 531 15.36 17.70 -24.45
N TRP A 532 14.17 17.21 -24.74
CA TRP A 532 13.29 17.83 -25.72
C TRP A 532 12.91 19.26 -25.32
N VAL A 533 12.52 19.48 -24.04
CA VAL A 533 12.22 20.82 -23.50
C VAL A 533 13.42 21.76 -23.61
N ARG A 534 14.60 21.30 -23.26
CA ARG A 534 15.83 22.13 -23.35
C ARG A 534 16.17 22.55 -24.76
N ALA A 535 15.85 21.71 -25.74
CA ALA A 535 16.11 21.97 -27.14
C ALA A 535 15.05 22.91 -27.78
N ASN A 536 13.76 22.69 -27.43
CA ASN A 536 12.64 23.34 -28.13
C ASN A 536 12.00 24.51 -27.34
N HIS A 537 12.08 24.50 -26.00
CA HIS A 537 11.54 25.48 -25.05
C HIS A 537 12.60 25.99 -24.06
N PRO A 538 13.66 26.67 -24.55
CA PRO A 538 14.73 27.17 -23.67
C PRO A 538 14.27 28.22 -22.67
N GLU A 539 13.12 28.87 -22.90
CA GLU A 539 12.46 29.83 -22.00
C GLU A 539 11.88 29.17 -20.76
N ILE A 540 11.56 27.87 -20.79
CA ILE A 540 11.05 27.14 -19.64
C ILE A 540 12.18 26.93 -18.61
N ASN A 541 11.94 27.37 -17.37
CA ASN A 541 12.88 27.22 -16.27
C ASN A 541 12.98 25.75 -15.80
N SER A 542 13.58 24.88 -16.62
CA SER A 542 13.62 23.43 -16.43
C SER A 542 14.84 22.98 -15.62
N TRP A 543 14.61 21.96 -14.74
CA TRP A 543 15.61 21.38 -13.86
C TRP A 543 15.43 19.86 -13.78
N PHE A 544 16.56 19.12 -13.74
CA PHE A 544 16.52 17.66 -13.56
C PHE A 544 16.99 17.26 -12.16
N VAL A 545 16.26 16.40 -11.48
CA VAL A 545 16.56 15.94 -10.11
C VAL A 545 17.11 14.53 -10.14
N LEU A 546 18.27 14.32 -9.51
CA LEU A 546 18.92 13.00 -9.43
C LEU A 546 19.81 12.95 -8.18
N ALA A 547 20.03 11.78 -7.60
CA ALA A 547 20.99 11.62 -6.50
C ALA A 547 22.43 11.85 -7.00
N ARG A 548 23.25 12.52 -6.17
CA ARG A 548 24.63 12.85 -6.56
C ARG A 548 25.54 11.62 -6.77
N GLY A 549 25.18 10.50 -6.14
CA GLY A 549 25.89 9.22 -6.30
C GLY A 549 25.34 8.34 -7.43
N SER A 550 24.39 8.82 -8.23
CA SER A 550 23.90 8.09 -9.40
C SER A 550 24.98 7.91 -10.44
N LYS A 551 25.02 6.75 -11.10
CA LYS A 551 25.89 6.45 -12.25
C LYS A 551 25.66 7.43 -13.43
N ASP A 552 24.45 7.98 -13.54
CA ASP A 552 24.05 8.90 -14.61
C ASP A 552 24.42 10.36 -14.34
N TRP A 553 24.82 10.70 -13.11
CA TRP A 553 25.09 12.09 -12.72
C TRP A 553 26.14 12.77 -13.60
N ASP A 554 27.30 12.14 -13.80
CA ASP A 554 28.40 12.74 -14.58
C ASP A 554 28.10 12.77 -16.07
N ARG A 555 27.41 11.76 -16.61
CA ARG A 555 26.92 11.75 -17.99
C ARG A 555 25.99 12.94 -18.26
N LEU A 556 24.94 13.10 -17.46
CA LEU A 556 23.98 14.18 -17.63
C LEU A 556 24.59 15.57 -17.40
N ARG A 557 25.53 15.69 -16.46
CA ARG A 557 26.27 16.94 -16.25
C ARG A 557 27.11 17.32 -17.49
N THR A 558 27.78 16.35 -18.09
CA THR A 558 28.56 16.55 -19.32
C THR A 558 27.68 16.94 -20.49
N GLU A 559 26.46 16.40 -20.57
CA GLU A 559 25.46 16.75 -21.56
C GLU A 559 24.79 18.14 -21.31
N GLY A 560 25.15 18.83 -20.24
CA GLY A 560 24.66 20.19 -19.94
C GLY A 560 23.30 20.24 -19.22
N PHE A 561 22.88 19.16 -18.56
CA PHE A 561 21.69 19.15 -17.73
C PHE A 561 21.84 20.09 -16.52
N ARG A 562 20.80 20.84 -16.19
CA ARG A 562 20.72 21.65 -14.96
C ARG A 562 20.32 20.74 -13.82
N LEU A 563 21.32 20.04 -13.25
CA LEU A 563 21.12 19.04 -12.21
C LEU A 563 20.96 19.64 -10.82
N VAL A 564 20.00 19.09 -10.04
CA VAL A 564 19.85 19.36 -8.62
C VAL A 564 19.87 18.03 -7.85
N ALA A 565 20.78 17.96 -6.85
CA ALA A 565 20.95 16.74 -6.08
C ALA A 565 19.73 16.43 -5.19
N TYR A 566 19.13 15.27 -5.35
CA TYR A 566 18.00 14.78 -4.56
C TYR A 566 18.32 14.85 -3.05
N LYS A 567 17.33 15.21 -2.22
CA LYS A 567 17.43 15.44 -0.77
C LYS A 567 18.37 16.59 -0.33
N SER A 568 19.00 17.33 -1.23
CA SER A 568 19.80 18.52 -0.89
C SER A 568 18.93 19.69 -0.42
N SER A 569 19.56 20.74 0.16
CA SER A 569 18.88 22.00 0.46
C SER A 569 18.37 22.71 -0.81
N GLU A 570 19.14 22.64 -1.90
CA GLU A 570 18.75 23.21 -3.19
C GLU A 570 17.53 22.50 -3.78
N TRP A 571 17.46 21.18 -3.68
CA TRP A 571 16.28 20.40 -4.08
C TRP A 571 15.03 20.82 -3.30
N ARG A 572 15.13 21.01 -1.98
CA ARG A 572 13.99 21.48 -1.18
C ARG A 572 13.49 22.86 -1.64
N LYS A 573 14.42 23.79 -1.94
CA LYS A 573 14.09 25.11 -2.49
C LYS A 573 13.42 24.99 -3.86
N LEU A 574 13.97 24.17 -4.76
CA LEU A 574 13.42 23.91 -6.10
C LEU A 574 11.99 23.38 -6.01
N ILE A 575 11.74 22.31 -5.24
CA ILE A 575 10.41 21.70 -5.07
C ILE A 575 9.38 22.69 -4.51
N MET A 576 9.81 23.59 -3.63
CA MET A 576 8.93 24.61 -3.05
C MET A 576 8.52 25.71 -4.05
N HIS A 577 9.26 25.89 -5.13
CA HIS A 577 8.98 26.86 -6.20
C HIS A 577 8.47 26.23 -7.51
N ALA A 578 8.47 24.89 -7.59
CA ALA A 578 8.07 24.19 -8.79
C ALA A 578 6.61 24.46 -9.16
N ALA A 579 6.37 24.77 -10.42
CA ALA A 579 5.05 24.82 -11.05
C ALA A 579 4.64 23.45 -11.57
N HIS A 580 5.56 22.71 -12.18
CA HIS A 580 5.36 21.36 -12.69
C HIS A 580 6.39 20.38 -12.14
N LEU A 581 5.93 19.14 -11.95
CA LEU A 581 6.79 17.98 -11.70
C LEU A 581 6.35 16.86 -12.64
N ALA A 582 7.22 16.49 -13.58
CA ALA A 582 7.03 15.36 -14.48
C ALA A 582 7.96 14.20 -14.08
N SER A 583 7.40 13.01 -13.90
CA SER A 583 8.18 11.84 -13.51
C SER A 583 7.67 10.56 -14.13
N SER A 584 8.59 9.63 -14.42
CA SER A 584 8.27 8.26 -14.83
C SER A 584 7.69 7.43 -13.68
N HIS A 585 7.88 7.87 -12.43
CA HIS A 585 7.42 7.21 -11.21
C HIS A 585 6.41 8.05 -10.43
N ILE A 586 5.44 7.37 -9.76
CA ILE A 586 4.38 7.99 -8.97
C ILE A 586 4.45 7.61 -7.49
N ASP A 587 5.61 7.21 -7.02
CA ASP A 587 5.85 6.85 -5.62
C ASP A 587 5.75 8.06 -4.69
N VAL A 588 5.51 7.79 -3.40
CA VAL A 588 5.32 8.83 -2.38
C VAL A 588 6.49 9.82 -2.34
N TYR A 589 7.73 9.35 -2.52
CA TYR A 589 8.91 10.20 -2.51
C TYR A 589 8.96 11.20 -3.68
N VAL A 590 8.23 10.92 -4.77
CA VAL A 590 8.06 11.80 -5.92
C VAL A 590 6.88 12.76 -5.71
N VAL A 591 5.67 12.23 -5.47
CA VAL A 591 4.44 13.03 -5.44
C VAL A 591 4.22 13.79 -4.13
N SER A 592 4.87 13.38 -3.05
CA SER A 592 4.85 14.05 -1.74
C SER A 592 6.26 14.14 -1.16
N PRO A 593 7.18 14.79 -1.88
CA PRO A 593 8.61 14.76 -1.57
C PRO A 593 8.97 15.46 -0.25
N LEU A 594 8.11 16.35 0.24
CA LEU A 594 8.29 17.09 1.48
C LEU A 594 7.14 16.82 2.45
N PRO A 595 7.38 16.70 3.78
CA PRO A 595 6.34 16.50 4.77
C PRO A 595 5.31 17.64 4.76
N ARG A 596 4.05 17.32 4.43
CA ARG A 596 2.96 18.31 4.30
C ARG A 596 2.68 19.11 5.58
N TRP A 597 2.78 18.47 6.73
CA TRP A 597 2.58 19.12 8.03
C TRP A 597 3.62 20.22 8.33
N ARG A 598 4.77 20.17 7.64
CA ARG A 598 5.91 21.07 7.85
C ARG A 598 6.03 22.13 6.76
N TYR A 599 5.81 21.74 5.49
CA TYR A 599 6.04 22.58 4.32
C TYR A 599 4.76 22.95 3.57
N GLY A 600 3.59 22.50 4.03
CA GLY A 600 2.32 22.70 3.34
C GLY A 600 2.11 21.74 2.17
N GLN A 601 1.05 21.98 1.40
CA GLN A 601 0.75 21.22 0.18
C GLN A 601 1.74 21.58 -0.93
N PRO A 602 2.17 20.60 -1.76
CA PRO A 602 2.96 20.87 -2.96
C PRO A 602 2.20 21.85 -3.88
N ARG A 603 2.93 22.72 -4.54
CA ARG A 603 2.36 23.69 -5.50
C ARG A 603 2.31 23.16 -6.91
N PHE A 604 3.26 22.27 -7.24
CA PHE A 604 3.41 21.77 -8.58
C PHE A 604 2.20 20.94 -9.03
N THR A 605 1.92 21.07 -10.30
CA THR A 605 1.06 20.15 -11.05
C THR A 605 1.86 18.91 -11.40
N PHE A 606 1.36 17.72 -11.05
CA PHE A 606 2.09 16.47 -11.26
C PHE A 606 1.66 15.77 -12.54
N THR A 607 2.62 15.52 -13.43
CA THR A 607 2.47 14.71 -14.66
C THR A 607 3.14 13.36 -14.45
N TRP A 608 2.35 12.28 -14.55
CA TRP A 608 2.88 10.93 -14.52
C TRP A 608 3.12 10.43 -15.94
N LEU A 609 4.40 10.27 -16.29
CA LEU A 609 4.86 9.83 -17.60
C LEU A 609 4.82 8.32 -17.77
N GLN A 610 4.60 7.57 -16.69
CA GLN A 610 4.75 6.13 -16.56
C GLN A 610 6.20 5.63 -16.79
N HIS A 611 6.46 4.42 -16.31
CA HIS A 611 7.72 3.69 -16.54
C HIS A 611 7.56 2.61 -17.62
N GLY A 612 6.35 2.15 -17.88
CA GLY A 612 5.96 1.15 -18.88
C GLY A 612 4.46 1.19 -19.07
N VAL A 613 3.97 0.64 -20.16
CA VAL A 613 2.53 0.57 -20.46
C VAL A 613 1.80 -0.19 -19.35
N THR A 614 0.73 0.40 -18.84
CA THR A 614 -0.11 -0.21 -17.81
C THR A 614 -1.04 -1.25 -18.45
N ASN A 615 -0.59 -2.49 -18.53
CA ASN A 615 -1.34 -3.63 -19.08
C ASN A 615 -2.07 -4.46 -18.01
N TYR A 616 -1.71 -4.28 -16.72
CA TYR A 616 -2.38 -4.91 -15.57
C TYR A 616 -3.25 -3.90 -14.82
N ASP A 617 -4.14 -4.40 -13.96
CA ASP A 617 -4.88 -3.54 -13.03
C ASP A 617 -3.98 -3.11 -11.85
N ILE A 618 -3.53 -1.87 -11.90
CA ILE A 618 -2.77 -1.21 -10.81
C ILE A 618 -3.60 -0.14 -10.09
N SER A 619 -4.90 -0.12 -10.30
CA SER A 619 -5.83 0.90 -9.76
C SER A 619 -5.71 1.06 -8.24
N ARG A 620 -5.52 -0.03 -7.51
CA ARG A 620 -5.33 -0.04 -6.06
C ARG A 620 -4.17 0.82 -5.59
N TRP A 621 -3.10 0.87 -6.38
CA TRP A 621 -1.92 1.66 -6.07
C TRP A 621 -2.04 3.10 -6.54
N VAL A 622 -2.55 3.33 -7.78
CA VAL A 622 -2.53 4.65 -8.39
C VAL A 622 -3.72 5.53 -8.02
N ASN A 623 -4.88 4.95 -7.65
CA ASN A 623 -6.08 5.72 -7.28
C ASN A 623 -5.87 6.67 -6.09
N SER A 624 -4.90 6.39 -5.22
CA SER A 624 -4.54 7.25 -4.08
C SER A 624 -3.54 8.36 -4.45
N LYS A 625 -3.06 8.39 -5.70
CA LYS A 625 -1.99 9.28 -6.14
C LYS A 625 -2.55 10.51 -6.84
N PRO A 626 -1.98 11.70 -6.59
CA PRO A 626 -2.41 12.94 -7.22
C PRO A 626 -1.74 13.09 -8.57
N ALA A 627 -2.28 12.53 -9.65
CA ALA A 627 -1.85 12.82 -11.01
C ALA A 627 -2.83 13.81 -11.66
N GLU A 628 -2.32 14.94 -12.14
CA GLU A 628 -3.08 15.90 -12.94
C GLU A 628 -3.09 15.51 -14.42
N LEU A 629 -2.04 14.84 -14.85
CA LEU A 629 -1.87 14.27 -16.16
C LEU A 629 -1.30 12.85 -16.05
N PHE A 630 -1.92 11.92 -16.74
CA PHE A 630 -1.56 10.52 -16.83
C PHE A 630 -1.33 10.18 -18.29
N VAL A 631 -0.07 10.03 -18.69
CA VAL A 631 0.33 9.73 -20.05
C VAL A 631 0.04 8.27 -20.38
N THR A 632 -0.56 7.99 -21.54
CA THR A 632 -0.79 6.63 -22.07
C THR A 632 -0.27 6.48 -23.49
N VAL A 633 -0.06 5.23 -23.91
CA VAL A 633 0.58 4.87 -25.18
C VAL A 633 -0.42 4.31 -26.19
N THR A 634 -1.40 3.54 -25.72
CA THR A 634 -2.39 2.91 -26.60
C THR A 634 -3.81 3.39 -26.30
N PRO A 635 -4.70 3.42 -27.29
CA PRO A 635 -6.12 3.74 -27.08
C PRO A 635 -6.79 2.82 -26.08
N GLN A 636 -6.43 1.53 -26.07
CA GLN A 636 -6.97 0.53 -25.16
C GLN A 636 -6.53 0.81 -23.71
N GLU A 637 -5.25 1.18 -23.48
CA GLU A 637 -4.76 1.61 -22.19
C GLU A 637 -5.53 2.84 -21.68
N LYS A 638 -5.67 3.87 -22.52
CA LYS A 638 -6.45 5.07 -22.21
C LYS A 638 -7.89 4.71 -21.83
N ALA A 639 -8.56 3.89 -22.64
CA ALA A 639 -9.94 3.46 -22.40
C ALA A 639 -10.08 2.69 -21.10
N SER A 640 -9.14 1.80 -20.79
CA SER A 640 -9.12 1.03 -19.55
C SER A 640 -8.99 1.91 -18.30
N ILE A 641 -8.21 3.00 -18.37
CA ILE A 641 -7.95 3.90 -17.23
C ILE A 641 -9.03 4.98 -17.12
N ALA A 642 -9.40 5.62 -18.24
CA ALA A 642 -10.34 6.75 -18.27
C ALA A 642 -11.80 6.32 -18.34
N GLY A 643 -12.11 5.18 -18.96
CA GLY A 643 -13.45 4.61 -19.06
C GLY A 643 -13.96 4.01 -17.76
N ASP A 644 -15.15 3.47 -17.76
CA ASP A 644 -15.75 2.78 -16.63
C ASP A 644 -14.87 1.60 -16.17
N GLY A 645 -14.73 1.42 -14.86
CA GLY A 645 -13.85 0.38 -14.32
C GLY A 645 -13.17 0.79 -13.00
N PRO A 646 -12.04 0.16 -12.62
CA PRO A 646 -11.49 0.28 -11.26
C PRO A 646 -10.74 1.61 -11.00
N TYR A 647 -10.37 2.36 -12.03
CA TYR A 647 -9.57 3.59 -11.87
C TYR A 647 -10.43 4.82 -11.54
N THR A 648 -9.87 5.80 -10.80
CA THR A 648 -10.52 7.08 -10.45
C THR A 648 -10.32 8.18 -11.47
N PHE A 649 -9.44 7.98 -12.45
CA PHE A 649 -9.09 8.96 -13.49
C PHE A 649 -10.12 8.98 -14.60
N THR A 650 -10.39 10.17 -15.11
CA THR A 650 -11.29 10.38 -16.25
C THR A 650 -10.49 10.79 -17.49
N GLU A 651 -11.13 11.01 -18.61
CA GLU A 651 -10.49 11.57 -19.82
C GLU A 651 -9.87 12.95 -19.62
N ARG A 652 -10.22 13.63 -18.51
CA ARG A 652 -9.60 14.91 -18.13
C ARG A 652 -8.13 14.72 -17.76
N GLU A 653 -7.82 13.65 -17.02
CA GLU A 653 -6.48 13.37 -16.53
C GLU A 653 -5.67 12.50 -17.49
N VAL A 654 -6.33 11.61 -18.25
CA VAL A 654 -5.66 10.58 -19.07
C VAL A 654 -5.51 11.03 -20.52
N VAL A 655 -4.27 11.13 -20.97
CA VAL A 655 -3.94 11.60 -22.33
C VAL A 655 -3.19 10.55 -23.14
N LEU A 656 -3.56 10.41 -24.40
CA LEU A 656 -2.90 9.52 -25.35
C LEU A 656 -1.84 10.31 -26.12
N THR A 657 -0.61 10.29 -25.63
CA THR A 657 0.51 11.03 -26.21
C THR A 657 1.63 10.12 -26.73
N GLY A 658 1.67 8.87 -26.27
CA GLY A 658 2.86 8.03 -26.34
C GLY A 658 3.93 8.45 -25.32
N PHE A 659 4.98 7.66 -25.18
CA PHE A 659 6.08 7.94 -24.25
C PHE A 659 7.16 8.82 -24.90
N PRO A 660 7.69 9.83 -24.19
CA PRO A 660 8.81 10.66 -24.70
C PRO A 660 10.02 9.87 -25.18
N ARG A 661 10.36 8.77 -24.48
CA ARG A 661 11.48 7.90 -24.86
C ARG A 661 11.24 7.10 -26.15
N HIS A 662 10.00 6.98 -26.61
CA HIS A 662 9.65 6.29 -27.84
C HIS A 662 10.13 7.05 -29.08
N ASP A 663 10.28 8.38 -29.01
CA ASP A 663 10.81 9.19 -30.11
C ASP A 663 12.24 8.77 -30.45
N GLU A 664 13.10 8.63 -29.43
CA GLU A 664 14.47 8.17 -29.59
C GLU A 664 14.56 6.70 -29.97
N LEU A 665 13.72 5.85 -29.38
CA LEU A 665 13.67 4.42 -29.71
C LEU A 665 13.33 4.19 -31.18
N LEU A 666 12.35 4.91 -31.71
CA LEU A 666 11.95 4.82 -33.11
C LEU A 666 13.07 5.31 -34.04
N ARG A 667 13.73 6.43 -33.67
CA ARG A 667 14.86 6.98 -34.43
C ARG A 667 16.04 6.01 -34.49
N LYS A 668 16.39 5.38 -33.36
CA LYS A 668 17.42 4.36 -33.28
C LYS A 668 17.09 3.14 -34.15
N ARG A 669 15.85 2.65 -34.09
CA ARG A 669 15.41 1.52 -34.92
C ARG A 669 15.50 1.83 -36.41
N ARG A 670 15.09 3.02 -36.83
CA ARG A 670 15.20 3.48 -38.24
C ARG A 670 16.64 3.63 -38.70
N ALA A 671 17.51 4.05 -37.78
CA ALA A 671 18.94 4.19 -38.06
C ALA A 671 19.69 2.84 -38.08
N THR A 672 19.12 1.76 -37.52
CA THR A 672 19.74 0.42 -37.47
C THR A 672 19.33 -0.39 -38.71
N PRO A 673 20.27 -0.63 -39.64
CA PRO A 673 19.98 -1.42 -40.84
C PRO A 673 19.52 -2.85 -40.48
N PRO A 674 18.69 -3.50 -41.32
CA PRO A 674 18.26 -4.89 -41.08
C PRO A 674 19.43 -5.88 -40.88
N ALA A 675 20.55 -5.65 -41.53
CA ALA A 675 21.76 -6.48 -41.39
C ALA A 675 22.36 -6.40 -39.97
N ASP A 676 22.21 -5.25 -39.29
CA ASP A 676 22.77 -5.01 -37.96
C ASP A 676 21.77 -5.40 -36.84
N ARG A 677 20.61 -5.92 -37.21
CA ARG A 677 19.61 -6.48 -36.28
C ARG A 677 19.97 -7.93 -36.00
N ASP A 678 20.96 -8.11 -35.17
CA ASP A 678 21.66 -9.37 -34.96
C ASP A 678 21.27 -10.13 -33.70
N LEU A 679 20.33 -9.62 -32.85
CA LEU A 679 20.06 -10.15 -31.52
C LEU A 679 18.72 -10.91 -31.46
N ILE A 680 18.75 -12.14 -30.94
CA ILE A 680 17.59 -12.84 -30.39
C ILE A 680 17.61 -12.58 -28.87
N LEU A 681 16.72 -11.74 -28.40
CA LEU A 681 16.69 -11.33 -26.99
C LEU A 681 15.80 -12.28 -26.17
N ILE A 682 16.27 -12.71 -25.00
CA ILE A 682 15.48 -13.42 -23.99
C ILE A 682 15.42 -12.54 -22.75
N MET A 683 14.29 -11.88 -22.52
CA MET A 683 14.12 -10.84 -21.52
C MET A 683 12.93 -11.11 -20.57
N PRO A 684 13.09 -12.01 -19.60
CA PRO A 684 12.00 -12.36 -18.69
C PRO A 684 11.77 -11.33 -17.59
N THR A 685 10.50 -11.22 -17.16
CA THR A 685 10.11 -10.49 -15.96
C THR A 685 10.42 -11.31 -14.70
N TRP A 686 10.74 -10.64 -13.60
CA TRP A 686 10.97 -11.28 -12.31
C TRP A 686 9.66 -11.77 -11.67
N ARG A 687 9.78 -12.67 -10.68
CA ARG A 687 8.65 -13.14 -9.87
C ARG A 687 8.87 -12.72 -8.42
N LYS A 688 7.91 -12.04 -7.84
CA LYS A 688 8.02 -11.51 -6.46
C LYS A 688 8.26 -12.61 -5.42
N LYS A 689 7.57 -13.73 -5.54
CA LYS A 689 7.74 -14.89 -4.65
C LYS A 689 9.13 -15.52 -4.70
N LEU A 690 9.81 -15.37 -5.84
CA LEU A 690 11.14 -15.94 -6.06
C LEU A 690 12.26 -14.96 -5.65
N ALA A 691 11.98 -13.68 -5.59
CA ALA A 691 12.94 -12.68 -5.10
C ALA A 691 12.95 -12.67 -3.58
N GLY A 692 14.12 -12.73 -2.97
CA GLY A 692 14.31 -12.59 -1.53
C GLY A 692 13.88 -11.20 -1.00
N GLN A 693 13.92 -11.03 0.31
CA GLN A 693 13.58 -9.76 0.96
C GLN A 693 14.52 -8.62 0.52
N GLN A 694 13.98 -7.42 0.49
CA GLN A 694 14.80 -6.23 0.20
C GLN A 694 15.77 -5.98 1.35
N VAL A 695 17.04 -5.80 1.02
CA VAL A 695 18.08 -5.45 2.01
C VAL A 695 17.80 -4.04 2.54
N PRO A 696 17.66 -3.84 3.87
CA PRO A 696 17.38 -2.53 4.44
C PRO A 696 18.36 -1.46 3.98
N GLY A 697 17.85 -0.34 3.47
CA GLY A 697 18.67 0.79 3.00
C GLY A 697 19.34 0.60 1.63
N SER A 698 19.04 -0.47 0.92
CA SER A 698 19.53 -0.80 -0.42
C SER A 698 18.37 -1.12 -1.38
N ASN A 699 18.62 -1.01 -2.68
CA ASN A 699 17.71 -1.55 -3.72
C ASN A 699 17.97 -3.03 -4.01
N GLU A 700 18.93 -3.64 -3.34
CA GLU A 700 19.27 -5.05 -3.49
C GLU A 700 18.33 -5.94 -2.69
N ARG A 701 18.20 -7.19 -3.16
CA ARG A 701 17.40 -8.23 -2.51
C ARG A 701 18.31 -9.37 -2.06
N ALA A 702 17.99 -9.96 -0.91
CA ALA A 702 18.63 -11.17 -0.45
C ALA A 702 18.34 -12.34 -1.42
N LYS A 703 19.26 -13.29 -1.53
CA LYS A 703 19.07 -14.45 -2.38
C LYS A 703 18.09 -15.46 -1.74
N ASN A 704 17.11 -15.90 -2.53
CA ASN A 704 16.20 -16.98 -2.11
C ASN A 704 16.86 -18.35 -2.44
N PRO A 705 17.15 -19.20 -1.47
CA PRO A 705 17.84 -20.47 -1.73
C PRO A 705 17.01 -21.47 -2.54
N ARG A 706 15.69 -21.29 -2.65
CA ARG A 706 14.80 -22.15 -3.42
C ARG A 706 14.68 -21.73 -4.90
N PHE A 707 15.38 -20.68 -5.32
CA PHE A 707 15.24 -20.15 -6.68
C PHE A 707 15.59 -21.19 -7.74
N ALA A 708 16.76 -21.84 -7.62
CA ALA A 708 17.27 -22.79 -8.62
C ALA A 708 16.34 -24.00 -8.86
N SER A 709 15.51 -24.38 -7.90
CA SER A 709 14.52 -25.46 -8.03
C SER A 709 13.14 -24.97 -8.45
N SER A 710 12.95 -23.69 -8.70
CA SER A 710 11.67 -23.14 -9.14
C SER A 710 11.38 -23.47 -10.60
N GLN A 711 10.10 -23.63 -10.95
CA GLN A 711 9.67 -23.78 -12.33
C GLN A 711 10.25 -22.67 -13.23
N TYR A 712 10.26 -21.44 -12.75
CA TYR A 712 10.83 -20.29 -13.47
C TYR A 712 12.30 -20.49 -13.85
N ALA A 713 13.14 -20.92 -12.92
CA ALA A 713 14.55 -21.17 -13.19
C ALA A 713 14.73 -22.33 -14.17
N LEU A 714 13.99 -23.43 -13.98
CA LEU A 714 14.08 -24.62 -14.83
C LEU A 714 13.63 -24.35 -16.28
N GLU A 715 12.52 -23.63 -16.47
CA GLU A 715 11.99 -23.33 -17.80
C GLU A 715 12.92 -22.37 -18.59
N PHE A 716 13.43 -21.32 -17.92
CA PHE A 716 14.39 -20.43 -18.58
C PHE A 716 15.75 -21.10 -18.79
N ASP A 717 16.20 -21.98 -17.88
CA ASP A 717 17.43 -22.77 -18.09
C ASP A 717 17.29 -23.68 -19.31
N ALA A 718 16.15 -24.36 -19.45
CA ALA A 718 15.85 -25.19 -20.61
C ALA A 718 15.79 -24.37 -21.92
N LEU A 719 15.21 -23.13 -21.87
CA LEU A 719 15.10 -22.27 -23.03
C LEU A 719 16.47 -21.75 -23.49
N ILE A 720 17.30 -21.23 -22.57
CA ILE A 720 18.64 -20.72 -22.92
C ILE A 720 19.59 -21.84 -23.31
N GLY A 721 19.38 -23.07 -22.80
CA GLY A 721 20.12 -24.28 -23.16
C GLY A 721 19.67 -24.96 -24.46
N SER A 722 18.65 -24.42 -25.13
CA SER A 722 18.05 -25.07 -26.32
C SER A 722 19.00 -25.15 -27.51
N GLU A 723 19.33 -26.40 -27.92
CA GLU A 723 20.12 -26.64 -29.13
C GLU A 723 19.41 -26.20 -30.40
N ARG A 724 18.08 -26.31 -30.43
CA ARG A 724 17.27 -25.85 -31.56
C ARG A 724 17.35 -24.35 -31.76
N LEU A 725 17.29 -23.54 -30.66
CA LEU A 725 17.52 -22.10 -30.75
C LEU A 725 18.94 -21.79 -31.20
N ARG A 726 19.96 -22.51 -30.69
CA ARG A 726 21.35 -22.38 -31.13
C ARG A 726 21.46 -22.59 -32.66
N ASP A 727 20.81 -23.67 -33.20
CA ASP A 727 20.89 -23.99 -34.61
C ASP A 727 20.18 -22.95 -35.48
N VAL A 728 19.05 -22.38 -35.03
CA VAL A 728 18.38 -21.24 -35.69
C VAL A 728 19.29 -20.02 -35.70
N ALA A 729 19.89 -19.67 -34.56
CA ALA A 729 20.81 -18.53 -34.44
C ALA A 729 22.04 -18.69 -35.35
N ALA A 730 22.67 -19.86 -35.34
CA ALA A 730 23.83 -20.18 -36.18
C ALA A 730 23.49 -20.12 -37.69
N ARG A 731 22.38 -20.71 -38.11
CA ARG A 731 21.91 -20.72 -39.51
C ARG A 731 21.62 -19.31 -40.03
N THR A 732 21.12 -18.42 -39.16
CA THR A 732 20.68 -17.07 -39.54
C THR A 732 21.69 -15.98 -39.19
N GLY A 733 22.85 -16.34 -38.60
CA GLY A 733 23.88 -15.40 -38.18
C GLY A 733 23.47 -14.48 -37.03
N LYS A 734 22.51 -14.91 -36.18
CA LYS A 734 22.06 -14.15 -35.00
C LYS A 734 22.77 -14.61 -33.74
N ARG A 735 22.78 -13.75 -32.75
CA ARG A 735 23.34 -13.97 -31.42
C ARG A 735 22.21 -14.10 -30.41
N ILE A 736 22.28 -15.04 -29.48
CA ILE A 736 21.31 -15.19 -28.40
C ILE A 736 21.81 -14.39 -27.18
N VAL A 737 20.99 -13.48 -26.69
CA VAL A 737 21.30 -12.65 -25.52
C VAL A 737 20.24 -12.87 -24.45
N PHE A 738 20.69 -13.36 -23.28
CA PHE A 738 19.89 -13.48 -22.08
C PHE A 738 20.07 -12.22 -21.22
N MET A 739 18.98 -11.49 -21.04
CA MET A 739 18.99 -10.20 -20.30
C MET A 739 17.82 -10.18 -19.30
N PRO A 740 17.94 -10.90 -18.17
CA PRO A 740 16.88 -10.97 -17.18
C PRO A 740 16.73 -9.65 -16.40
N HIS A 741 15.53 -9.43 -15.84
CA HIS A 741 15.19 -8.25 -15.07
C HIS A 741 16.22 -7.97 -13.94
N PRO A 742 16.56 -6.72 -13.61
CA PRO A 742 17.55 -6.37 -12.59
C PRO A 742 17.38 -7.04 -11.22
N ASN A 743 16.14 -7.30 -10.79
CA ASN A 743 15.86 -8.04 -9.55
C ASN A 743 16.32 -9.51 -9.57
N MET A 744 16.64 -10.05 -10.76
CA MET A 744 17.14 -11.41 -10.93
C MET A 744 18.68 -11.49 -10.95
N ARG A 745 19.38 -10.35 -10.86
CA ARG A 745 20.83 -10.28 -10.86
C ARG A 745 21.52 -11.18 -9.83
N PRO A 746 21.03 -11.31 -8.56
CA PRO A 746 21.64 -12.22 -7.58
C PRO A 746 21.57 -13.71 -7.97
N TYR A 747 20.73 -14.05 -8.94
CA TYR A 747 20.42 -15.43 -9.36
C TYR A 747 21.10 -15.82 -10.68
N LEU A 748 21.85 -14.94 -11.32
CA LEU A 748 22.52 -15.24 -12.60
C LEU A 748 23.43 -16.47 -12.52
N THR A 749 24.05 -16.71 -11.37
CA THR A 749 24.89 -17.89 -11.10
C THR A 749 24.12 -19.19 -10.90
N ASP A 750 22.79 -19.13 -10.83
CA ASP A 750 21.93 -20.31 -10.66
C ASP A 750 21.42 -20.86 -11.99
N PHE A 751 21.70 -20.15 -13.10
CA PHE A 751 21.44 -20.61 -14.47
C PHE A 751 22.65 -21.30 -15.08
N THR A 752 22.38 -22.33 -15.86
CA THR A 752 23.40 -23.06 -16.66
C THR A 752 23.51 -22.41 -18.04
N VAL A 753 24.25 -21.31 -18.13
CA VAL A 753 24.36 -20.55 -19.38
C VAL A 753 25.40 -21.19 -20.31
N PRO A 754 25.02 -21.66 -21.52
CA PRO A 754 25.97 -22.19 -22.50
C PRO A 754 26.86 -21.10 -23.11
N ASP A 755 28.03 -21.45 -23.62
CA ASP A 755 29.02 -20.52 -24.20
C ASP A 755 28.48 -19.74 -25.43
N TRP A 756 27.45 -20.23 -26.10
CA TRP A 756 26.83 -19.52 -27.25
C TRP A 756 25.75 -18.50 -26.82
N VAL A 757 25.42 -18.36 -25.52
CA VAL A 757 24.47 -17.38 -24.99
C VAL A 757 25.21 -16.29 -24.25
N GLU A 758 25.03 -15.06 -24.68
CA GLU A 758 25.59 -13.90 -23.99
C GLU A 758 24.68 -13.43 -22.86
N VAL A 759 25.22 -13.17 -21.68
CA VAL A 759 24.46 -12.58 -20.56
C VAL A 759 24.76 -11.09 -20.49
N TRP A 760 23.71 -10.27 -20.65
CA TRP A 760 23.86 -8.81 -20.56
C TRP A 760 23.13 -8.27 -19.34
N ASP A 761 23.73 -7.25 -18.70
CA ASP A 761 23.15 -6.56 -17.54
C ASP A 761 22.49 -5.24 -17.98
N PHE A 762 21.26 -5.04 -17.59
CA PHE A 762 20.53 -3.77 -17.77
C PHE A 762 21.32 -2.53 -17.31
N ALA A 763 22.14 -2.67 -16.27
CA ALA A 763 22.92 -1.55 -15.75
C ALA A 763 24.11 -1.17 -16.64
N ALA A 764 24.56 -2.08 -17.51
CA ALA A 764 25.75 -1.92 -18.35
C ALA A 764 25.43 -1.46 -19.77
N VAL A 765 24.15 -1.56 -20.21
CA VAL A 765 23.74 -1.29 -21.59
C VAL A 765 22.61 -0.25 -21.66
N ASN A 766 22.50 0.42 -22.80
CA ASN A 766 21.31 1.20 -23.10
C ASN A 766 20.26 0.28 -23.73
N VAL A 767 19.14 0.07 -23.04
CA VAL A 767 18.07 -0.85 -23.47
C VAL A 767 17.51 -0.49 -24.82
N GLN A 768 17.44 0.79 -25.18
CA GLN A 768 16.95 1.21 -26.49
C GLN A 768 17.90 0.81 -27.63
N ASP A 769 19.22 0.84 -27.42
CA ASP A 769 20.21 0.37 -28.39
C ASP A 769 20.09 -1.16 -28.57
N VAL A 770 19.85 -1.88 -27.48
CA VAL A 770 19.62 -3.34 -27.51
C VAL A 770 18.37 -3.66 -28.30
N LEU A 771 17.24 -3.00 -27.99
CA LEU A 771 15.96 -3.20 -28.70
C LEU A 771 16.05 -2.83 -30.19
N ALA A 772 16.76 -1.73 -30.53
CA ALA A 772 16.96 -1.32 -31.91
C ALA A 772 17.68 -2.38 -32.74
N ARG A 773 18.60 -3.15 -32.15
CA ARG A 773 19.35 -4.26 -32.77
C ARG A 773 18.62 -5.61 -32.69
N ALA A 774 17.47 -5.70 -32.00
CA ALA A 774 16.75 -6.96 -31.88
C ALA A 774 16.21 -7.44 -33.24
N ALA A 775 16.51 -8.69 -33.60
CA ALA A 775 15.86 -9.42 -34.66
C ALA A 775 14.55 -10.04 -34.17
N SER A 776 14.53 -10.52 -32.92
CA SER A 776 13.33 -11.01 -32.22
C SER A 776 13.53 -10.89 -30.71
N MET A 777 12.43 -10.91 -29.97
CA MET A 777 12.44 -10.89 -28.51
C MET A 777 11.50 -11.97 -27.96
N VAL A 778 12.03 -12.81 -27.08
CA VAL A 778 11.26 -13.71 -26.22
C VAL A 778 11.10 -13.02 -24.86
N THR A 779 9.87 -12.85 -24.43
CA THR A 779 9.55 -12.29 -23.12
C THR A 779 8.34 -13.01 -22.53
N ASP A 780 7.93 -12.65 -21.32
CA ASP A 780 6.77 -13.24 -20.68
C ASP A 780 5.64 -12.21 -20.49
N TYR A 781 5.68 -11.44 -19.41
CA TYR A 781 4.67 -10.41 -19.07
C TYR A 781 5.24 -9.00 -19.06
N SER A 782 6.44 -8.80 -19.55
CA SER A 782 7.16 -7.53 -19.49
C SER A 782 6.49 -6.46 -20.35
N SER A 783 6.38 -5.24 -19.79
CA SER A 783 5.99 -4.05 -20.55
C SER A 783 6.97 -3.69 -21.68
N LEU A 784 8.21 -4.20 -21.65
CA LEU A 784 9.18 -4.05 -22.74
C LEU A 784 8.71 -4.71 -24.04
N GLY A 785 7.78 -5.69 -23.97
CA GLY A 785 7.10 -6.23 -25.14
C GLY A 785 6.33 -5.18 -25.93
N PHE A 786 5.76 -4.16 -25.27
CA PHE A 786 5.13 -3.03 -25.95
C PHE A 786 6.15 -2.15 -26.69
N GLU A 787 7.34 -1.93 -26.12
CA GLU A 787 8.41 -1.17 -26.75
C GLU A 787 9.01 -1.90 -27.96
N ALA A 788 9.19 -3.19 -27.83
CA ALA A 788 9.63 -4.05 -28.93
C ALA A 788 8.59 -4.04 -30.08
N ALA A 789 7.30 -4.21 -29.75
CA ALA A 789 6.21 -4.11 -30.74
C ALA A 789 6.14 -2.73 -31.39
N PHE A 790 6.33 -1.65 -30.60
CA PHE A 790 6.32 -0.27 -31.10
C PHE A 790 7.31 -0.05 -32.25
N ILE A 791 8.44 -0.77 -32.26
CA ILE A 791 9.48 -0.69 -33.29
C ILE A 791 9.52 -1.92 -34.23
N ASP A 792 8.43 -2.68 -34.33
CA ASP A 792 8.27 -3.88 -35.16
C ASP A 792 9.33 -4.97 -34.91
N VAL A 793 9.71 -5.20 -33.67
CA VAL A 793 10.49 -6.37 -33.29
C VAL A 793 9.53 -7.54 -33.13
N PRO A 794 9.72 -8.66 -33.86
CA PRO A 794 8.92 -9.88 -33.66
C PRO A 794 9.03 -10.40 -32.24
N LEU A 795 7.89 -10.72 -31.63
CA LEU A 795 7.77 -11.15 -30.24
C LEU A 795 7.33 -12.60 -30.12
N VAL A 796 7.77 -13.27 -29.06
CA VAL A 796 7.20 -14.52 -28.54
C VAL A 796 6.98 -14.34 -27.04
N TYR A 797 5.76 -14.63 -26.58
CA TYR A 797 5.41 -14.59 -25.16
C TYR A 797 5.56 -16.00 -24.56
N PHE A 798 6.50 -16.18 -23.63
CA PHE A 798 6.72 -17.46 -22.94
C PHE A 798 6.00 -17.45 -21.59
N GLN A 799 4.80 -18.05 -21.53
CA GLN A 799 3.87 -17.95 -20.40
C GLN A 799 3.54 -19.32 -19.78
N PHE A 800 4.55 -20.09 -19.40
CA PHE A 800 4.43 -21.40 -18.74
C PHE A 800 3.72 -21.35 -17.38
N ASP A 801 3.67 -20.17 -16.74
CA ASP A 801 3.13 -19.97 -15.39
C ASP A 801 1.91 -19.02 -15.36
N ALA A 802 1.16 -18.89 -16.48
CA ALA A 802 0.04 -17.95 -16.62
C ALA A 802 -1.02 -18.08 -15.52
N ALA A 803 -1.31 -19.29 -15.06
CA ALA A 803 -2.27 -19.53 -14.00
C ALA A 803 -1.82 -18.93 -12.65
N SER A 804 -0.51 -19.02 -12.34
CA SER A 804 0.04 -18.53 -11.06
C SER A 804 0.53 -17.08 -11.12
N PHE A 805 0.84 -16.55 -12.29
CA PHE A 805 1.28 -15.15 -12.44
C PHE A 805 0.17 -14.15 -12.08
N PHE A 806 -1.07 -14.45 -12.52
CA PHE A 806 -2.24 -13.61 -12.28
C PHE A 806 -3.06 -13.98 -11.05
N ASP A 807 -2.61 -14.89 -10.21
CA ASP A 807 -3.25 -15.24 -8.93
C ASP A 807 -3.05 -14.18 -7.83
N GLY A 808 -2.39 -13.05 -8.17
CA GLY A 808 -2.03 -11.96 -7.27
C GLY A 808 -0.73 -12.16 -6.49
N SER A 809 -0.05 -13.24 -6.72
CA SER A 809 1.25 -13.55 -6.10
C SER A 809 2.39 -12.68 -6.65
N HIS A 810 2.21 -12.13 -7.84
CA HIS A 810 3.08 -11.13 -8.45
C HIS A 810 2.52 -9.71 -8.24
N VAL A 811 2.79 -8.78 -9.12
CA VAL A 811 2.39 -7.39 -9.01
C VAL A 811 1.11 -7.14 -9.81
N GLY A 812 -0.03 -7.28 -9.39
CA GLY A 812 -1.23 -6.88 -10.12
C GLY A 812 -2.19 -8.02 -10.42
N ARG A 813 -3.36 -7.62 -10.83
CA ARG A 813 -4.42 -8.46 -11.36
C ARG A 813 -4.42 -8.36 -12.88
N ARG A 814 -5.14 -9.28 -13.55
CA ARG A 814 -5.41 -9.14 -14.98
C ARG A 814 -5.98 -7.74 -15.27
N GLY A 815 -5.43 -7.08 -16.28
CA GLY A 815 -5.90 -5.80 -16.77
C GLY A 815 -6.76 -5.98 -18.03
N TYR A 816 -6.76 -4.95 -18.88
CA TYR A 816 -7.48 -4.97 -20.16
C TYR A 816 -6.82 -5.84 -21.24
N PHE A 817 -5.50 -6.03 -21.13
CA PHE A 817 -4.69 -6.66 -22.16
C PHE A 817 -4.71 -8.17 -22.00
N ASP A 818 -5.16 -8.84 -23.07
CA ASP A 818 -5.17 -10.28 -23.22
C ASP A 818 -4.12 -10.69 -24.25
N TYR A 819 -3.15 -11.52 -23.84
CA TYR A 819 -2.01 -11.86 -24.69
C TYR A 819 -2.39 -12.63 -25.94
N ASP A 820 -3.43 -13.48 -25.89
CA ASP A 820 -3.91 -14.24 -27.07
C ASP A 820 -4.67 -13.34 -28.04
N ARG A 821 -5.53 -12.45 -27.53
CA ARG A 821 -6.34 -11.55 -28.34
C ARG A 821 -5.57 -10.33 -28.82
N ASP A 822 -4.84 -9.67 -27.92
CA ASP A 822 -4.22 -8.34 -28.13
C ASP A 822 -2.70 -8.41 -28.30
N GLY A 823 -2.07 -9.55 -28.01
CA GLY A 823 -0.63 -9.75 -28.05
C GLY A 823 -0.02 -9.49 -29.41
N PHE A 824 1.22 -9.01 -29.42
CA PHE A 824 1.99 -8.64 -30.60
C PHE A 824 2.86 -9.77 -31.16
N GLY A 825 2.64 -10.98 -30.71
CA GLY A 825 3.34 -12.19 -31.09
C GLY A 825 2.64 -13.43 -30.51
N PRO A 826 3.03 -14.65 -30.91
CA PRO A 826 2.45 -15.88 -30.38
C PRO A 826 2.74 -16.06 -28.88
N VAL A 827 1.78 -16.69 -28.19
CA VAL A 827 1.93 -17.16 -26.81
C VAL A 827 2.35 -18.64 -26.84
N ALA A 828 3.37 -18.98 -26.09
CA ALA A 828 3.86 -20.35 -25.90
C ALA A 828 3.93 -20.65 -24.39
N ASP A 829 3.46 -21.82 -24.00
CA ASP A 829 3.48 -22.34 -22.63
C ASP A 829 4.61 -23.35 -22.41
N THR A 830 5.32 -23.72 -23.45
CA THR A 830 6.43 -24.67 -23.42
C THR A 830 7.65 -24.15 -24.19
N VAL A 831 8.83 -24.62 -23.84
CA VAL A 831 10.09 -24.32 -24.54
C VAL A 831 9.98 -24.73 -26.03
N ALA A 832 9.43 -25.89 -26.33
CA ALA A 832 9.23 -26.34 -27.71
C ALA A 832 8.33 -25.41 -28.52
N GLY A 833 7.32 -24.80 -27.89
CA GLY A 833 6.47 -23.78 -28.50
C GLY A 833 7.24 -22.51 -28.85
N VAL A 834 8.13 -22.05 -27.95
CA VAL A 834 9.01 -20.90 -28.21
C VAL A 834 9.97 -21.20 -29.35
N GLU A 835 10.63 -22.36 -29.33
CA GLU A 835 11.53 -22.82 -30.40
C GLU A 835 10.87 -22.79 -31.76
N ALA A 836 9.68 -23.37 -31.87
CA ALA A 836 8.93 -23.40 -33.11
C ALA A 836 8.49 -22.01 -33.59
N ALA A 837 8.19 -21.09 -32.65
CA ALA A 837 7.83 -19.71 -32.97
C ALA A 837 9.05 -18.94 -33.50
N ILE A 838 10.20 -19.03 -32.82
CA ILE A 838 11.44 -18.38 -33.27
C ILE A 838 11.93 -18.91 -34.59
N GLU A 839 11.83 -20.23 -34.84
CA GLU A 839 12.17 -20.84 -36.14
C GLU A 839 11.31 -20.26 -37.26
N ARG A 840 10.00 -20.16 -37.09
CA ARG A 840 9.11 -19.54 -38.07
C ARG A 840 9.45 -18.08 -38.32
N ILE A 841 9.70 -17.29 -37.28
CA ILE A 841 10.12 -15.89 -37.41
C ILE A 841 11.44 -15.79 -38.19
N GLY A 842 12.39 -16.68 -37.94
CA GLY A 842 13.64 -16.74 -38.69
C GLY A 842 13.45 -17.13 -40.19
N ASP A 843 12.55 -18.05 -40.49
CA ASP A 843 12.19 -18.45 -41.84
C ASP A 843 11.42 -17.34 -42.60
N ASP A 844 10.66 -16.51 -41.86
CA ASP A 844 9.97 -15.32 -42.35
C ASP A 844 10.85 -14.07 -42.36
N ALA A 845 12.19 -14.25 -42.49
CA ALA A 845 13.18 -13.14 -42.55
C ALA A 845 13.13 -12.15 -41.38
N TRP A 846 12.79 -12.62 -40.19
CA TRP A 846 12.70 -11.81 -38.96
C TRP A 846 11.66 -10.70 -39.02
N VAL A 847 10.53 -11.01 -39.68
CA VAL A 847 9.36 -10.12 -39.79
C VAL A 847 8.20 -10.71 -38.99
N SER A 848 7.46 -9.89 -38.26
CA SER A 848 6.23 -10.32 -37.58
C SER A 848 5.15 -10.73 -38.59
N ALA A 849 4.37 -11.76 -38.23
CA ALA A 849 3.23 -12.17 -39.06
C ALA A 849 2.22 -11.01 -39.25
N PRO A 850 1.48 -10.98 -40.39
CA PRO A 850 0.59 -9.86 -40.73
C PRO A 850 -0.45 -9.51 -39.64
N GLU A 851 -0.95 -10.51 -38.95
CA GLU A 851 -1.90 -10.34 -37.85
C GLU A 851 -1.32 -9.54 -36.66
N TYR A 852 -0.06 -9.76 -36.29
CA TYR A 852 0.62 -9.05 -35.22
C TYR A 852 1.01 -7.63 -35.65
N LEU A 853 1.40 -7.43 -36.91
CA LEU A 853 1.61 -6.11 -37.49
C LEU A 853 0.33 -5.27 -37.47
N ALA A 854 -0.82 -5.89 -37.80
CA ALA A 854 -2.11 -5.22 -37.73
C ALA A 854 -2.48 -4.81 -36.30
N ARG A 855 -2.25 -5.70 -35.30
CA ARG A 855 -2.45 -5.40 -33.86
C ARG A 855 -1.53 -4.27 -33.40
N THR A 856 -0.26 -4.29 -33.79
CA THR A 856 0.71 -3.23 -33.52
C THR A 856 0.26 -1.89 -34.10
N ALA A 857 -0.18 -1.84 -35.34
CA ALA A 857 -0.67 -0.63 -35.98
C ALA A 857 -1.93 -0.07 -35.30
N ALA A 858 -2.84 -0.93 -34.84
CA ALA A 858 -4.03 -0.52 -34.08
C ALA A 858 -3.72 -0.02 -32.66
N ALA A 859 -2.70 -0.58 -32.02
CA ALA A 859 -2.29 -0.20 -30.67
C ALA A 859 -1.50 1.11 -30.63
N PHE A 860 -0.58 1.34 -31.56
CA PHE A 860 0.34 2.47 -31.54
C PHE A 860 -0.02 3.55 -32.58
N VAL A 861 -1.07 4.31 -32.31
CA VAL A 861 -1.57 5.38 -33.19
C VAL A 861 -0.69 6.64 -33.18
N THR A 862 0.26 6.75 -32.22
CA THR A 862 1.19 7.87 -32.07
C THR A 862 2.63 7.48 -32.46
N ARG A 863 2.79 6.70 -33.52
CA ARG A 863 4.06 6.12 -33.96
C ARG A 863 4.83 7.05 -34.90
N ASP A 864 5.24 8.24 -34.35
CA ASP A 864 5.84 9.32 -35.16
C ASP A 864 6.99 9.96 -34.38
N GLU A 865 7.70 10.29 -33.90
CA GLU A 865 8.76 11.02 -33.18
C GLU A 865 8.28 12.34 -32.53
N HIS A 866 6.95 12.49 -32.26
CA HIS A 866 6.37 13.69 -31.66
C HIS A 866 5.72 13.43 -30.28
N ASN A 867 6.08 12.34 -29.63
CA ASN A 867 5.49 11.99 -28.32
C ASN A 867 5.88 13.00 -27.23
N ALA A 868 7.15 13.43 -27.19
CA ALA A 868 7.61 14.45 -26.25
C ALA A 868 6.87 15.79 -26.44
N GLU A 869 6.67 16.21 -27.68
CA GLU A 869 5.90 17.42 -28.04
C GLU A 869 4.47 17.33 -27.49
N ARG A 870 3.75 16.25 -27.78
CA ARG A 870 2.37 16.03 -27.29
C ARG A 870 2.27 16.05 -25.77
N VAL A 871 3.26 15.51 -25.05
CA VAL A 871 3.28 15.56 -23.57
C VAL A 871 3.44 17.01 -23.09
N ILE A 872 4.33 17.78 -23.70
CA ILE A 872 4.52 19.20 -23.32
C ILE A 872 3.29 20.03 -23.64
N ASP A 873 2.66 19.83 -24.79
CA ASP A 873 1.39 20.48 -25.13
C ASP A 873 0.29 20.18 -24.11
N ALA A 874 0.19 18.92 -23.69
CA ALA A 874 -0.75 18.53 -22.66
C ALA A 874 -0.43 19.18 -21.30
N MET A 875 0.85 19.31 -20.93
CA MET A 875 1.28 20.01 -19.71
C MET A 875 0.99 21.50 -19.77
N LEU A 876 1.28 22.19 -20.89
CA LEU A 876 0.97 23.60 -21.09
C LEU A 876 -0.53 23.87 -21.05
N ALA A 877 -1.35 22.96 -21.59
CA ALA A 877 -2.80 23.07 -21.51
C ALA A 877 -3.36 23.02 -20.07
N LEU A 878 -2.60 22.53 -19.10
CA LEU A 878 -2.98 22.59 -17.69
C LEU A 878 -2.89 24.02 -17.13
N ASP A 879 -2.05 24.87 -17.70
CA ASP A 879 -1.86 26.27 -17.32
C ASP A 879 -2.82 27.25 -18.07
N GLY A 880 -3.69 26.73 -18.91
CA GLY A 880 -4.67 27.52 -19.66
C GLY A 880 -4.15 28.08 -20.98
N ALA A 881 -2.99 27.64 -21.46
CA ALA A 881 -2.53 27.95 -22.81
C ALA A 881 -3.43 27.25 -23.86
N PRO A 882 -3.70 27.89 -25.05
CA PRO A 882 -4.49 27.27 -26.08
C PRO A 882 -3.79 25.99 -26.60
N ARG A 883 -4.55 24.91 -26.74
CA ARG A 883 -4.07 23.68 -27.35
C ARG A 883 -3.57 23.92 -28.76
N ILE A 884 -2.36 23.49 -29.06
CA ILE A 884 -1.93 23.28 -30.43
C ILE A 884 -2.67 22.02 -30.88
N THR A 885 -3.45 22.16 -31.93
CA THR A 885 -4.46 21.26 -32.50
C THR A 885 -4.17 19.76 -32.38
N GLU A 886 -5.15 18.99 -31.87
CA GLU A 886 -5.18 17.52 -32.03
C GLU A 886 -5.09 17.17 -33.56
N PRO A 887 -4.32 16.14 -33.93
CA PRO A 887 -4.39 15.60 -35.26
C PRO A 887 -5.81 15.07 -35.47
N GLN A 888 -6.53 15.66 -36.45
CA GLN A 888 -7.84 15.20 -36.86
C GLN A 888 -7.75 13.71 -37.18
N GLN A 889 -8.55 12.89 -36.48
CA GLN A 889 -8.78 11.51 -36.82
C GLN A 889 -9.27 11.46 -38.29
N ALA A 890 -8.43 10.95 -39.17
CA ALA A 890 -8.84 10.50 -40.46
C ALA A 890 -9.69 9.22 -40.28
N VAL A 891 -10.95 9.42 -39.90
CA VAL A 891 -12.00 8.42 -40.05
C VAL A 891 -12.54 8.66 -41.48
N GLU A 892 -11.80 8.21 -42.46
CA GLU A 892 -12.40 8.04 -43.80
C GLU A 892 -13.30 6.81 -43.75
N ARG A 893 -14.57 7.09 -44.03
CA ARG A 893 -15.64 6.15 -44.24
C ARG A 893 -15.24 5.11 -45.31
N VAL A 894 -15.03 3.88 -44.91
CA VAL A 894 -15.22 2.76 -45.83
C VAL A 894 -16.69 2.35 -45.69
N THR A 895 -17.55 3.03 -46.48
CA THR A 895 -18.87 2.49 -46.83
C THR A 895 -18.94 2.48 -48.36
N SER A 896 -19.22 1.27 -48.86
CA SER A 896 -19.79 0.92 -50.16
C SER A 896 -18.88 0.97 -51.41
N SER A 897 -18.40 -0.17 -51.78
CA SER A 897 -18.82 -0.77 -53.10
C SER A 897 -18.45 -2.28 -53.07
#